data_961e0b199dc2ff1f58bdec030ab334ce
#
_entry.id   961e0b199dc2ff1f58bdec030ab334ce
#
_cell.length_a   1.000
_cell.length_b   1.000
_cell.length_c   1.000
_cell.angle_alpha   90.00
_cell.angle_beta   90.00
_cell.angle_gamma   90.00
#
_symmetry.space_group_name_H-M   'P 1'
#
loop_
_entity.id
_entity.type
_entity.pdbx_description
1 polymer ?
#
loop_
_entity_poly.entity_id
_entity_poly.type
_entity_poly.pdbx_seq_one_letter_code
_entity_poly.pdbx_strand_id
1 'polypeptide(L)'
;MKKKYDIKTTDVETLKKWYHLMTLERALDEKAPSYLLQSLGWSYHAPYAGHDGIQLAVGQVFTLGEDFLFPYYRDMLTVLSAGMTAEEVILNGISKATDPGSGGRHMSNHFAKPEWHIENISSATGTHDLHAAGVARAMVYYGHKGVAITSHGESATSEGFVYEAINGASLERLPVIFVIQDNGYGISVPKSEQTANRKVAENFSGFKNLKIIYCNGKDVFDSMNAMTEAREYAISTRNPVIVQANCVRIGSHSNSDKHTLYRDENELEYVKDADPLMKFRRMLLRYKRLTEEELQQIETDAKKELSAANRKALAAPDPDPKSIYDFVMPEPYQPQKYKDGTHEAEGEKTFLVNAINETLKAEFRYNPDTFIWGQDVANREKGGVFNVTKGMQQEFGEARVFSAPIAEDYIVGTANGMSRFDPKIHVVIEGAEFADYFWPTVEQYVECTHEYWRSNGKFAPNITLRLASGGYIGGGLYHSQNLEGALTTLPGARIVCPSFADDAAGLLRTSMRSKGFTLFLEPKALYNSVEAAAVVPEDFEVPFGKARIRREGSDLSIITYGNTTHFCLHAAERLEKEGGWKVEVIDIRSLIPLDKEAIFESVKKTSKALVVHEDKVFSGFGAELAAMISGEMFRYLDGPVQRVGSTFTPVGFNPILEKEILPDEAKIYEAARRLLEY
;
A
#
# COMPACT_ATOMS: atom_id res chain seq x y z
N MET A 1 -31.38 21.17 -8.67
CA MET A 1 -31.37 20.55 -10.03
C MET A 1 -32.70 19.83 -10.32
N LYS A 2 -33.12 19.75 -11.59
CA LYS A 2 -34.24 18.89 -11.99
C LYS A 2 -33.84 17.43 -11.73
N LYS A 3 -34.67 16.69 -10.95
CA LYS A 3 -34.45 15.25 -10.75
C LYS A 3 -34.43 14.54 -12.10
N LYS A 4 -33.34 13.82 -12.38
CA LYS A 4 -33.14 13.10 -13.64
C LYS A 4 -33.90 11.76 -13.64
N TYR A 5 -33.99 11.13 -12.48
CA TYR A 5 -34.62 9.84 -12.26
C TYR A 5 -35.87 9.98 -11.37
N ASP A 6 -36.98 9.39 -11.80
CA ASP A 6 -38.24 9.32 -11.08
C ASP A 6 -39.03 8.07 -11.54
N ILE A 7 -39.81 7.48 -10.67
CA ILE A 7 -40.58 6.25 -10.97
C ILE A 7 -41.47 6.38 -12.20
N LYS A 8 -41.96 7.61 -12.51
CA LYS A 8 -42.86 7.84 -13.63
C LYS A 8 -42.14 8.05 -14.97
N THR A 9 -40.93 8.63 -14.93
CA THR A 9 -40.19 9.07 -16.11
C THR A 9 -39.08 8.14 -16.53
N THR A 10 -38.53 7.34 -15.62
CA THR A 10 -37.51 6.32 -15.96
C THR A 10 -38.14 5.26 -16.84
N ASP A 11 -37.47 4.85 -17.92
CA ASP A 11 -37.98 3.87 -18.85
C ASP A 11 -38.14 2.48 -18.20
N VAL A 12 -39.02 1.68 -18.76
CA VAL A 12 -39.42 0.38 -18.18
C VAL A 12 -38.30 -0.63 -18.21
N GLU A 13 -37.48 -0.64 -19.24
CA GLU A 13 -36.37 -1.61 -19.36
C GLU A 13 -35.26 -1.30 -18.32
N THR A 14 -35.00 -0.04 -18.08
CA THR A 14 -34.10 0.38 -16.98
C THR A 14 -34.66 -0.07 -15.61
N LEU A 15 -35.97 0.10 -15.37
CA LEU A 15 -36.60 -0.36 -14.12
C LEU A 15 -36.53 -1.88 -13.97
N LYS A 16 -36.75 -2.65 -15.04
CA LYS A 16 -36.60 -4.12 -15.05
C LYS A 16 -35.16 -4.53 -14.74
N LYS A 17 -34.17 -3.88 -15.37
CA LYS A 17 -32.76 -4.13 -15.15
C LYS A 17 -32.38 -3.87 -13.67
N TRP A 18 -32.81 -2.74 -13.11
CA TRP A 18 -32.53 -2.41 -11.71
C TRP A 18 -33.15 -3.41 -10.74
N TYR A 19 -34.41 -3.79 -10.98
CA TYR A 19 -35.08 -4.78 -10.15
C TYR A 19 -34.43 -6.16 -10.24
N HIS A 20 -34.00 -6.56 -11.45
CA HIS A 20 -33.26 -7.80 -11.67
C HIS A 20 -31.94 -7.83 -10.87
N LEU A 21 -31.11 -6.76 -10.95
CA LEU A 21 -29.84 -6.68 -10.24
C LEU A 21 -30.02 -6.75 -8.72
N MET A 22 -30.99 -6.01 -8.17
CA MET A 22 -31.29 -6.06 -6.74
C MET A 22 -31.80 -7.45 -6.30
N THR A 23 -32.59 -8.12 -7.12
CA THR A 23 -33.10 -9.46 -6.85
C THR A 23 -31.98 -10.52 -6.93
N LEU A 24 -31.08 -10.39 -7.92
CA LEU A 24 -29.93 -11.28 -8.09
C LEU A 24 -28.96 -11.16 -6.91
N GLU A 25 -28.65 -9.93 -6.50
CA GLU A 25 -27.80 -9.66 -5.35
C GLU A 25 -28.40 -10.25 -4.06
N ARG A 26 -29.71 -10.02 -3.81
CA ARG A 26 -30.37 -10.57 -2.64
C ARG A 26 -30.34 -12.10 -2.63
N ALA A 27 -30.50 -12.75 -3.76
CA ALA A 27 -30.40 -14.20 -3.88
C ALA A 27 -28.96 -14.71 -3.65
N LEU A 28 -27.93 -13.95 -4.04
CA LEU A 28 -26.53 -14.23 -3.73
C LEU A 28 -26.25 -14.08 -2.24
N ASP A 29 -26.71 -12.98 -1.63
CA ASP A 29 -26.56 -12.68 -0.19
C ASP A 29 -27.16 -13.78 0.68
N GLU A 30 -28.37 -14.22 0.36
CA GLU A 30 -29.05 -15.33 1.02
C GLU A 30 -28.34 -16.68 0.84
N LYS A 31 -27.67 -16.87 -0.32
CA LYS A 31 -26.95 -18.12 -0.62
C LYS A 31 -25.56 -18.20 0.03
N ALA A 32 -24.89 -17.07 0.22
CA ALA A 32 -23.50 -17.01 0.70
C ALA A 32 -23.24 -17.85 1.97
N PRO A 33 -24.09 -17.83 3.02
CA PRO A 33 -23.87 -18.67 4.21
C PRO A 33 -23.87 -20.17 3.91
N SER A 34 -24.54 -20.61 2.84
CA SER A 34 -24.58 -22.04 2.48
C SER A 34 -23.22 -22.58 2.01
N TYR A 35 -22.37 -21.74 1.43
CA TYR A 35 -21.00 -22.16 1.05
C TYR A 35 -20.13 -22.38 2.29
N LEU A 36 -20.24 -21.51 3.30
CA LEU A 36 -19.54 -21.71 4.56
C LEU A 36 -19.98 -22.99 5.26
N LEU A 37 -21.29 -23.23 5.37
CA LEU A 37 -21.85 -24.46 5.99
C LEU A 37 -21.41 -25.74 5.27
N GLN A 38 -21.13 -25.69 3.98
CA GLN A 38 -20.66 -26.80 3.17
C GLN A 38 -19.12 -26.88 3.10
N SER A 39 -18.39 -26.01 3.82
CA SER A 39 -16.93 -25.92 3.79
C SER A 39 -16.36 -25.64 2.39
N LEU A 40 -17.11 -24.90 1.57
CA LEU A 40 -16.74 -24.54 0.18
C LEU A 40 -16.06 -23.17 0.07
N GLY A 41 -15.99 -22.41 1.16
CA GLY A 41 -15.44 -21.05 1.20
C GLY A 41 -16.42 -20.05 1.81
N TRP A 42 -16.28 -18.78 1.45
CA TRP A 42 -17.04 -17.63 1.97
C TRP A 42 -16.97 -17.51 3.49
N SER A 43 -15.77 -17.73 4.04
CA SER A 43 -15.49 -17.70 5.47
C SER A 43 -15.77 -16.34 6.12
N TYR A 44 -15.71 -15.28 5.35
CA TYR A 44 -16.16 -13.93 5.72
C TYR A 44 -17.32 -13.53 4.81
N HIS A 45 -18.50 -13.30 5.40
CA HIS A 45 -19.67 -12.80 4.71
C HIS A 45 -20.29 -11.65 5.52
N ALA A 46 -20.41 -10.51 4.90
CA ALA A 46 -21.08 -9.34 5.46
C ALA A 46 -22.37 -9.10 4.68
N PRO A 47 -23.57 -9.33 5.27
CA PRO A 47 -24.85 -9.16 4.56
C PRO A 47 -25.03 -7.76 3.98
N TYR A 48 -25.51 -7.68 2.76
CA TYR A 48 -25.60 -6.45 1.96
C TYR A 48 -26.95 -5.78 2.05
N ALA A 49 -27.99 -6.56 2.36
CA ALA A 49 -29.37 -6.11 2.37
C ALA A 49 -29.58 -4.84 3.22
N GLY A 50 -30.19 -3.84 2.62
CA GLY A 50 -30.46 -2.54 3.21
C GLY A 50 -29.63 -1.39 2.67
N HIS A 51 -28.59 -1.69 1.86
CA HIS A 51 -27.73 -0.72 1.17
C HIS A 51 -28.07 -0.63 -0.34
N ASP A 52 -29.04 -1.40 -0.82
CA ASP A 52 -29.35 -1.67 -2.21
C ASP A 52 -29.48 -0.43 -3.10
N GLY A 53 -30.16 0.63 -2.61
CA GLY A 53 -30.41 1.82 -3.42
C GLY A 53 -29.13 2.57 -3.80
N ILE A 54 -28.26 2.83 -2.81
CA ILE A 54 -26.99 3.52 -3.09
C ILE A 54 -26.00 2.65 -3.84
N GLN A 55 -25.92 1.35 -3.53
CA GLN A 55 -25.01 0.44 -4.24
C GLN A 55 -25.39 0.29 -5.71
N LEU A 56 -26.70 0.14 -6.02
CA LEU A 56 -27.18 0.17 -7.39
C LEU A 56 -26.75 1.45 -8.09
N ALA A 57 -26.93 2.60 -7.44
CA ALA A 57 -26.62 3.90 -8.03
C ALA A 57 -25.12 4.10 -8.29
N VAL A 58 -24.26 3.67 -7.38
CA VAL A 58 -22.78 3.72 -7.56
C VAL A 58 -22.39 2.95 -8.82
N GLY A 59 -22.80 1.69 -8.93
CA GLY A 59 -22.44 0.87 -10.09
C GLY A 59 -23.06 1.34 -11.40
N GLN A 60 -24.29 1.92 -11.38
CA GLN A 60 -24.93 2.45 -12.61
C GLN A 60 -24.32 3.78 -13.08
N VAL A 61 -23.71 4.55 -12.19
CA VAL A 61 -23.06 5.83 -12.51
C VAL A 61 -21.60 5.62 -12.92
N PHE A 62 -20.97 4.55 -12.46
CA PHE A 62 -19.62 4.16 -12.88
C PHE A 62 -19.54 3.95 -14.40
N THR A 63 -18.56 4.56 -15.03
CA THR A 63 -18.34 4.49 -16.48
C THR A 63 -17.09 3.67 -16.77
N LEU A 64 -17.30 2.46 -17.31
CA LEU A 64 -16.21 1.55 -17.66
C LEU A 64 -15.19 2.20 -18.61
N GLY A 65 -13.91 2.10 -18.29
CA GLY A 65 -12.81 2.66 -19.08
C GLY A 65 -12.57 4.17 -18.87
N GLU A 66 -13.45 4.85 -18.12
CA GLU A 66 -13.26 6.26 -17.73
C GLU A 66 -13.03 6.44 -16.22
N ASP A 67 -13.81 5.74 -15.41
CA ASP A 67 -13.80 5.87 -13.97
C ASP A 67 -12.98 4.76 -13.30
N PHE A 68 -12.52 5.01 -12.07
CA PHE A 68 -11.96 4.00 -11.18
C PHE A 68 -12.89 3.79 -9.99
N LEU A 69 -13.13 2.54 -9.61
CA LEU A 69 -14.02 2.15 -8.53
C LEU A 69 -13.25 1.37 -7.45
N PHE A 70 -13.35 1.85 -6.22
CA PHE A 70 -12.77 1.22 -5.02
C PHE A 70 -13.92 0.76 -4.11
N PRO A 71 -14.48 -0.45 -4.35
CA PRO A 71 -15.62 -0.95 -3.58
C PRO A 71 -15.19 -1.54 -2.25
N TYR A 72 -15.93 -1.28 -1.15
CA TYR A 72 -15.61 -1.94 0.11
C TYR A 72 -16.30 -3.31 0.25
N TYR A 73 -15.97 -4.03 1.31
CA TYR A 73 -16.40 -5.43 1.51
C TYR A 73 -17.94 -5.67 1.51
N ARG A 74 -18.75 -4.62 1.63
CA ARG A 74 -20.22 -4.71 1.57
C ARG A 74 -20.81 -4.28 0.23
N ASP A 75 -20.01 -4.13 -0.81
CA ASP A 75 -20.42 -3.54 -2.09
C ASP A 75 -20.78 -4.56 -3.19
N MET A 76 -21.46 -5.68 -2.83
CA MET A 76 -21.81 -6.70 -3.81
C MET A 76 -22.68 -6.14 -4.94
N LEU A 77 -23.74 -5.40 -4.61
CA LEU A 77 -24.60 -4.82 -5.64
C LEU A 77 -23.91 -3.73 -6.43
N THR A 78 -22.97 -3.00 -5.84
CA THR A 78 -22.14 -2.03 -6.56
C THR A 78 -21.40 -2.69 -7.72
N VAL A 79 -20.67 -3.79 -7.45
CA VAL A 79 -19.89 -4.46 -8.48
C VAL A 79 -20.73 -5.20 -9.50
N LEU A 80 -21.87 -5.81 -9.11
CA LEU A 80 -22.85 -6.39 -10.04
C LEU A 80 -23.46 -5.30 -10.95
N SER A 81 -23.80 -4.16 -10.36
CA SER A 81 -24.36 -3.02 -11.08
C SER A 81 -23.36 -2.36 -12.02
N ALA A 82 -22.07 -2.41 -11.69
CA ALA A 82 -20.96 -2.00 -12.55
C ALA A 82 -20.66 -3.01 -13.68
N GLY A 83 -21.26 -4.21 -13.64
CA GLY A 83 -21.20 -5.20 -14.71
C GLY A 83 -20.46 -6.49 -14.38
N MET A 84 -19.91 -6.67 -13.18
CA MET A 84 -19.42 -7.99 -12.76
C MET A 84 -20.55 -9.02 -12.75
N THR A 85 -20.24 -10.25 -13.07
CA THR A 85 -21.21 -11.35 -13.13
C THR A 85 -21.39 -12.02 -11.78
N ALA A 86 -22.55 -12.68 -11.57
CA ALA A 86 -22.78 -13.52 -10.40
C ALA A 86 -21.73 -14.64 -10.27
N GLU A 87 -21.23 -15.18 -11.39
CA GLU A 87 -20.14 -16.15 -11.41
C GLU A 87 -18.84 -15.58 -10.80
N GLU A 88 -18.41 -14.39 -11.24
CA GLU A 88 -17.20 -13.71 -10.71
C GLU A 88 -17.31 -13.40 -9.22
N VAL A 89 -18.50 -12.99 -8.77
CA VAL A 89 -18.79 -12.77 -7.34
C VAL A 89 -18.66 -14.07 -6.53
N ILE A 90 -19.20 -15.17 -7.04
CA ILE A 90 -19.08 -16.48 -6.36
C ILE A 90 -17.64 -16.99 -6.38
N LEU A 91 -16.89 -16.81 -7.48
CA LEU A 91 -15.47 -17.21 -7.57
C LEU A 91 -14.62 -16.53 -6.50
N ASN A 92 -14.84 -15.24 -6.23
CA ASN A 92 -14.22 -14.54 -5.10
C ASN A 92 -14.68 -15.14 -3.76
N GLY A 93 -15.99 -15.31 -3.58
CA GLY A 93 -16.56 -15.82 -2.32
C GLY A 93 -16.01 -17.19 -1.91
N ILE A 94 -15.79 -18.08 -2.88
CA ILE A 94 -15.26 -19.44 -2.65
C ILE A 94 -13.78 -19.59 -3.02
N SER A 95 -13.07 -18.47 -3.21
CA SER A 95 -11.61 -18.36 -3.36
C SER A 95 -11.02 -19.22 -4.49
N LYS A 96 -11.64 -19.22 -5.69
CA LYS A 96 -11.18 -20.00 -6.83
C LYS A 96 -10.00 -19.36 -7.58
N ALA A 97 -9.18 -20.18 -8.21
CA ALA A 97 -8.03 -19.73 -9.02
C ALA A 97 -8.40 -18.76 -10.15
N THR A 98 -9.63 -18.82 -10.63
CA THR A 98 -10.17 -17.96 -11.69
C THR A 98 -10.92 -16.73 -11.17
N ASP A 99 -10.86 -16.45 -9.86
CA ASP A 99 -11.32 -15.16 -9.32
C ASP A 99 -10.62 -14.00 -10.02
N PRO A 100 -11.37 -13.07 -10.66
CA PRO A 100 -10.76 -12.00 -11.45
C PRO A 100 -9.94 -11.00 -10.62
N GLY A 101 -10.21 -10.90 -9.32
CA GLY A 101 -9.52 -9.96 -8.44
C GLY A 101 -8.20 -10.48 -7.88
N SER A 102 -8.18 -11.73 -7.43
CA SER A 102 -7.09 -12.24 -6.60
C SER A 102 -6.59 -13.64 -6.94
N GLY A 103 -7.29 -14.38 -7.79
CA GLY A 103 -6.96 -15.79 -8.03
C GLY A 103 -7.04 -16.65 -6.76
N GLY A 104 -7.93 -16.30 -5.85
CA GLY A 104 -8.16 -17.00 -4.58
C GLY A 104 -7.22 -16.58 -3.42
N ARG A 105 -6.42 -15.50 -3.59
CA ARG A 105 -5.47 -15.02 -2.57
C ARG A 105 -6.08 -14.03 -1.58
N HIS A 106 -7.09 -13.30 -1.99
CA HIS A 106 -7.75 -12.31 -1.13
C HIS A 106 -8.98 -12.91 -0.44
N MET A 107 -9.41 -12.27 0.64
CA MET A 107 -10.59 -12.72 1.38
C MET A 107 -11.86 -12.49 0.55
N SER A 108 -12.90 -13.30 0.83
CA SER A 108 -14.23 -13.13 0.26
C SER A 108 -14.79 -11.72 0.51
N ASN A 109 -15.68 -11.28 -0.32
CA ASN A 109 -16.28 -9.93 -0.33
C ASN A 109 -15.34 -8.79 -0.76
N HIS A 110 -14.11 -9.07 -1.13
CA HIS A 110 -13.18 -8.09 -1.68
C HIS A 110 -13.17 -8.23 -3.20
N PHE A 111 -14.28 -7.83 -3.81
CA PHE A 111 -14.50 -7.95 -5.25
C PHE A 111 -13.62 -6.98 -6.02
N ALA A 112 -12.93 -7.48 -7.03
CA ALA A 112 -12.13 -6.66 -7.94
C ALA A 112 -12.11 -7.24 -9.35
N LYS A 113 -11.95 -6.34 -10.33
CA LYS A 113 -11.72 -6.65 -11.73
C LYS A 113 -10.83 -5.54 -12.31
N PRO A 114 -9.51 -5.60 -12.04
CA PRO A 114 -8.58 -4.51 -12.38
C PRO A 114 -8.62 -4.12 -13.86
N GLU A 115 -8.90 -5.05 -14.76
CA GLU A 115 -9.04 -4.78 -16.20
C GLU A 115 -10.23 -3.84 -16.53
N TRP A 116 -11.12 -3.64 -15.56
CA TRP A 116 -12.27 -2.75 -15.63
C TRP A 116 -12.14 -1.54 -14.71
N HIS A 117 -10.98 -1.35 -14.07
CA HIS A 117 -10.74 -0.37 -13.02
C HIS A 117 -11.69 -0.52 -11.81
N ILE A 118 -12.12 -1.75 -11.53
CA ILE A 118 -12.71 -2.14 -10.26
C ILE A 118 -11.56 -2.68 -9.42
N GLU A 119 -11.08 -1.86 -8.49
CA GLU A 119 -9.77 -2.02 -7.88
C GLU A 119 -9.79 -2.97 -6.67
N ASN A 120 -8.67 -3.63 -6.46
CA ASN A 120 -8.44 -4.45 -5.28
C ASN A 120 -8.20 -3.55 -4.06
N ILE A 121 -8.87 -3.82 -2.96
CA ILE A 121 -8.77 -3.02 -1.74
C ILE A 121 -8.37 -3.85 -0.53
N SER A 122 -7.92 -3.18 0.53
CA SER A 122 -7.67 -3.74 1.85
C SER A 122 -8.95 -4.04 2.62
N SER A 123 -8.82 -4.89 3.65
CA SER A 123 -9.84 -5.06 4.69
C SER A 123 -9.77 -3.97 5.76
N ALA A 124 -8.64 -3.29 5.93
CA ALA A 124 -8.54 -2.11 6.78
C ALA A 124 -9.40 -0.99 6.19
N THR A 125 -10.48 -0.66 6.90
CA THR A 125 -11.58 0.12 6.33
C THR A 125 -11.18 1.58 6.06
N GLY A 126 -11.42 2.06 4.84
CA GLY A 126 -11.13 3.44 4.41
C GLY A 126 -9.72 3.68 3.86
N THR A 127 -8.78 2.72 3.93
CA THR A 127 -7.42 2.85 3.37
C THR A 127 -7.42 3.21 1.89
N HIS A 128 -8.35 2.65 1.15
CA HIS A 128 -8.51 2.84 -0.29
C HIS A 128 -8.99 4.24 -0.71
N ASP A 129 -9.42 5.08 0.23
CA ASP A 129 -9.70 6.50 -0.04
C ASP A 129 -8.45 7.25 -0.48
N LEU A 130 -7.30 6.91 0.09
CA LEU A 130 -6.00 7.44 -0.30
C LEU A 130 -5.60 6.98 -1.71
N HIS A 131 -5.87 5.72 -2.04
CA HIS A 131 -5.62 5.18 -3.38
C HIS A 131 -6.50 5.88 -4.43
N ALA A 132 -7.78 6.11 -4.12
CA ALA A 132 -8.69 6.87 -4.97
C ALA A 132 -8.20 8.31 -5.21
N ALA A 133 -7.69 8.98 -4.16
CA ALA A 133 -7.09 10.30 -4.29
C ALA A 133 -5.84 10.29 -5.19
N GLY A 134 -5.00 9.25 -5.08
CA GLY A 134 -3.81 9.07 -5.92
C GLY A 134 -4.16 8.87 -7.40
N VAL A 135 -5.13 8.02 -7.72
CA VAL A 135 -5.65 7.86 -9.08
C VAL A 135 -6.20 9.19 -9.61
N ALA A 136 -6.99 9.90 -8.81
CA ALA A 136 -7.57 11.18 -9.20
C ALA A 136 -6.50 12.26 -9.47
N ARG A 137 -5.38 12.24 -8.74
CA ARG A 137 -4.20 13.09 -9.02
C ARG A 137 -3.63 12.79 -10.40
N ALA A 138 -3.44 11.52 -10.76
CA ALA A 138 -3.02 11.13 -12.10
C ALA A 138 -4.02 11.59 -13.17
N MET A 139 -5.32 11.42 -12.92
CA MET A 139 -6.38 11.91 -13.83
C MET A 139 -6.26 13.42 -14.08
N VAL A 140 -5.98 14.22 -13.05
CA VAL A 140 -5.79 15.67 -13.21
C VAL A 140 -4.56 15.97 -14.05
N TYR A 141 -3.44 15.33 -13.74
CA TYR A 141 -2.17 15.53 -14.46
C TYR A 141 -2.27 15.19 -15.96
N TYR A 142 -2.88 14.05 -16.28
CA TYR A 142 -3.01 13.59 -17.67
C TYR A 142 -4.24 14.14 -18.39
N GLY A 143 -5.05 14.99 -17.75
CA GLY A 143 -6.25 15.57 -18.36
C GLY A 143 -7.36 14.54 -18.61
N HIS A 144 -7.37 13.42 -17.88
CA HIS A 144 -8.37 12.37 -17.97
C HIS A 144 -9.72 12.85 -17.43
N LYS A 145 -10.83 12.49 -18.09
CA LYS A 145 -12.16 13.05 -17.79
C LYS A 145 -12.96 12.29 -16.72
N GLY A 146 -12.52 11.10 -16.33
CA GLY A 146 -13.19 10.27 -15.33
C GLY A 146 -13.11 10.81 -13.91
N VAL A 147 -13.66 10.05 -12.99
CA VAL A 147 -13.63 10.23 -11.54
C VAL A 147 -13.14 8.98 -10.84
N ALA A 148 -12.57 9.13 -9.64
CA ALA A 148 -12.36 8.00 -8.74
C ALA A 148 -13.54 7.92 -7.77
N ILE A 149 -14.16 6.75 -7.65
CA ILE A 149 -15.29 6.49 -6.73
C ILE A 149 -14.78 5.53 -5.66
N THR A 150 -14.91 5.90 -4.40
CA THR A 150 -14.57 5.06 -3.26
C THR A 150 -15.76 4.96 -2.32
N SER A 151 -15.92 3.83 -1.64
CA SER A 151 -17.02 3.64 -0.70
C SER A 151 -16.61 2.93 0.58
N HIS A 152 -17.28 3.28 1.67
CA HIS A 152 -17.10 2.67 2.99
C HIS A 152 -18.31 2.94 3.89
N GLY A 153 -18.34 2.30 5.08
CA GLY A 153 -19.32 2.57 6.12
C GLY A 153 -19.03 3.89 6.88
N GLU A 154 -20.02 4.40 7.61
CA GLU A 154 -19.87 5.64 8.38
C GLU A 154 -18.78 5.55 9.46
N SER A 155 -18.58 4.38 10.06
CA SER A 155 -17.56 4.21 11.11
C SER A 155 -16.13 4.31 10.60
N ALA A 156 -15.89 3.99 9.32
CA ALA A 156 -14.59 4.19 8.67
C ALA A 156 -14.16 5.66 8.66
N THR A 157 -15.10 6.61 8.72
CA THR A 157 -14.76 8.04 8.79
C THR A 157 -14.05 8.45 10.09
N SER A 158 -13.92 7.56 11.07
CA SER A 158 -13.13 7.79 12.28
C SER A 158 -11.63 7.54 12.07
N GLU A 159 -11.25 6.87 10.98
CA GLU A 159 -9.84 6.61 10.66
C GLU A 159 -9.12 7.90 10.22
N GLY A 160 -7.87 8.07 10.69
CA GLY A 160 -7.06 9.25 10.39
C GLY A 160 -6.82 9.44 8.90
N PHE A 161 -6.50 8.38 8.19
CA PHE A 161 -6.23 8.41 6.75
C PHE A 161 -7.45 8.79 5.89
N VAL A 162 -8.69 8.60 6.37
CA VAL A 162 -9.88 9.14 5.70
C VAL A 162 -9.92 10.67 5.77
N TYR A 163 -9.56 11.25 6.94
CA TYR A 163 -9.40 12.70 7.07
C TYR A 163 -8.29 13.23 6.16
N GLU A 164 -7.17 12.54 6.09
CA GLU A 164 -6.05 12.89 5.21
C GLU A 164 -6.46 12.83 3.74
N ALA A 165 -7.16 11.79 3.30
CA ALA A 165 -7.65 11.64 1.94
C ALA A 165 -8.61 12.77 1.54
N ILE A 166 -9.59 13.09 2.38
CA ILE A 166 -10.57 14.15 2.12
C ILE A 166 -9.90 15.54 2.14
N ASN A 167 -9.00 15.80 3.10
CA ASN A 167 -8.24 17.05 3.15
C ASN A 167 -7.37 17.23 1.91
N GLY A 168 -6.57 16.22 1.56
CA GLY A 168 -5.69 16.26 0.40
C GLY A 168 -6.46 16.39 -0.91
N ALA A 169 -7.53 15.62 -1.10
CA ALA A 169 -8.39 15.74 -2.28
C ALA A 169 -9.02 17.13 -2.40
N SER A 170 -9.40 17.76 -1.28
CA SER A 170 -9.94 19.12 -1.24
C SER A 170 -8.88 20.18 -1.54
N LEU A 171 -7.67 19.99 -1.01
CA LEU A 171 -6.54 20.89 -1.24
C LEU A 171 -6.10 20.89 -2.70
N GLU A 172 -5.90 19.71 -3.27
CA GLU A 172 -5.41 19.51 -4.64
C GLU A 172 -6.54 19.59 -5.70
N ARG A 173 -7.80 19.66 -5.28
CA ARG A 173 -8.97 19.69 -6.17
C ARG A 173 -9.03 18.45 -7.05
N LEU A 174 -9.14 17.30 -6.41
CA LEU A 174 -9.16 16.00 -7.07
C LEU A 174 -10.60 15.50 -7.29
N PRO A 175 -10.94 14.94 -8.47
CA PRO A 175 -12.28 14.44 -8.76
C PRO A 175 -12.55 13.09 -8.10
N VAL A 176 -12.64 13.07 -6.77
CA VAL A 176 -12.97 11.88 -5.98
C VAL A 176 -14.40 11.97 -5.48
N ILE A 177 -15.14 10.86 -5.53
CA ILE A 177 -16.46 10.72 -4.92
C ILE A 177 -16.33 9.74 -3.75
N PHE A 178 -16.41 10.25 -2.52
CA PHE A 178 -16.42 9.48 -1.29
C PHE A 178 -17.87 9.10 -0.95
N VAL A 179 -18.23 7.83 -1.05
CA VAL A 179 -19.57 7.32 -0.77
C VAL A 179 -19.61 6.72 0.64
N ILE A 180 -20.28 7.40 1.56
CA ILE A 180 -20.45 6.95 2.93
C ILE A 180 -21.81 6.26 3.06
N GLN A 181 -21.81 4.95 3.27
CA GLN A 181 -22.99 4.12 3.44
C GLN A 181 -23.35 4.04 4.93
N ASP A 182 -24.09 5.06 5.41
CA ASP A 182 -24.43 5.24 6.83
C ASP A 182 -25.60 4.35 7.25
N ASN A 183 -25.28 3.21 7.88
CA ASN A 183 -26.27 2.27 8.43
C ASN A 183 -26.45 2.39 9.96
N GLY A 184 -25.73 3.30 10.60
CA GLY A 184 -25.84 3.63 12.01
C GLY A 184 -24.99 2.78 12.96
N TYR A 185 -24.20 1.81 12.46
CA TYR A 185 -23.42 0.90 13.30
C TYR A 185 -22.05 0.57 12.73
N GLY A 186 -21.00 0.68 13.54
CA GLY A 186 -19.70 0.04 13.35
C GLY A 186 -19.67 -1.29 14.11
N ILE A 187 -19.87 -2.41 13.42
CA ILE A 187 -20.06 -3.74 14.03
C ILE A 187 -21.28 -3.70 14.98
N SER A 188 -21.07 -3.65 16.29
CA SER A 188 -22.08 -3.54 17.33
C SER A 188 -22.16 -2.15 17.97
N VAL A 189 -21.22 -1.25 17.63
CA VAL A 189 -21.11 0.08 18.22
C VAL A 189 -22.00 1.07 17.46
N PRO A 190 -22.96 1.72 18.12
CA PRO A 190 -23.82 2.70 17.47
C PRO A 190 -23.02 3.94 17.02
N LYS A 191 -23.43 4.56 15.93
CA LYS A 191 -22.79 5.74 15.36
C LYS A 191 -22.59 6.89 16.36
N SER A 192 -23.47 7.04 17.33
CA SER A 192 -23.37 8.06 18.39
C SER A 192 -22.13 7.92 19.26
N GLU A 193 -21.49 6.74 19.27
CA GLU A 193 -20.24 6.48 19.96
C GLU A 193 -19.02 6.58 19.04
N GLN A 194 -19.23 6.71 17.73
CA GLN A 194 -18.18 6.80 16.71
C GLN A 194 -17.87 8.24 16.30
N THR A 195 -18.82 9.15 16.35
CA THR A 195 -18.67 10.50 15.83
C THR A 195 -19.46 11.52 16.65
N ALA A 196 -18.89 12.74 16.76
CA ALA A 196 -19.53 13.84 17.47
C ALA A 196 -20.76 14.39 16.73
N ASN A 197 -20.77 14.35 15.40
CA ASN A 197 -21.86 14.86 14.58
C ASN A 197 -22.84 13.75 14.21
N ARG A 198 -24.13 14.05 14.26
CA ARG A 198 -25.20 13.09 13.89
C ARG A 198 -25.08 12.62 12.44
N LYS A 199 -24.64 13.50 11.55
CA LYS A 199 -24.28 13.18 10.17
C LYS A 199 -22.77 13.23 10.04
N VAL A 200 -22.13 12.11 9.74
CA VAL A 200 -20.66 12.02 9.73
C VAL A 200 -20.00 12.96 8.72
N ALA A 201 -20.65 13.24 7.59
CA ALA A 201 -20.14 14.19 6.60
C ALA A 201 -20.07 15.64 7.13
N GLU A 202 -20.79 15.99 8.19
CA GLU A 202 -20.70 17.31 8.83
C GLU A 202 -19.32 17.55 9.46
N ASN A 203 -18.57 16.50 9.80
CA ASN A 203 -17.19 16.61 10.27
C ASN A 203 -16.27 17.29 9.25
N PHE A 204 -16.61 17.21 7.97
CA PHE A 204 -15.81 17.71 6.84
C PHE A 204 -16.37 19.01 6.23
N SER A 205 -17.46 19.57 6.79
CA SER A 205 -18.17 20.73 6.22
C SER A 205 -17.34 22.02 6.15
N GLY A 206 -16.25 22.10 6.91
CA GLY A 206 -15.31 23.24 6.89
C GLY A 206 -14.26 23.19 5.77
N PHE A 207 -14.12 22.10 5.04
CA PHE A 207 -13.13 22.00 3.97
C PHE A 207 -13.56 22.78 2.73
N LYS A 208 -12.64 23.57 2.18
CA LYS A 208 -12.84 24.29 0.90
C LYS A 208 -12.84 23.28 -0.25
N ASN A 209 -13.51 23.65 -1.34
CA ASN A 209 -13.58 22.84 -2.57
C ASN A 209 -14.30 21.48 -2.40
N LEU A 210 -14.90 21.22 -1.26
CA LEU A 210 -15.63 19.98 -0.98
C LEU A 210 -17.14 20.20 -1.10
N LYS A 211 -17.82 19.35 -1.85
CA LYS A 211 -19.27 19.30 -1.89
C LYS A 211 -19.79 18.13 -1.05
N ILE A 212 -20.84 18.36 -0.26
CA ILE A 212 -21.52 17.31 0.50
C ILE A 212 -22.94 17.14 -0.03
N ILE A 213 -23.33 15.91 -0.35
CA ILE A 213 -24.66 15.52 -0.81
C ILE A 213 -25.20 14.47 0.17
N TYR A 214 -26.43 14.67 0.63
CA TYR A 214 -27.13 13.70 1.47
C TYR A 214 -28.25 13.04 0.67
N CYS A 215 -28.39 11.72 0.78
CA CYS A 215 -29.47 11.00 0.14
C CYS A 215 -30.04 9.88 1.03
N ASN A 216 -31.21 9.41 0.67
CA ASN A 216 -31.80 8.22 1.23
C ASN A 216 -31.29 6.98 0.48
N GLY A 217 -30.24 6.34 1.01
CA GLY A 217 -29.61 5.16 0.39
C GLY A 217 -30.53 3.93 0.23
N LYS A 218 -31.73 3.99 0.83
CA LYS A 218 -32.78 2.97 0.67
C LYS A 218 -33.73 3.27 -0.49
N ASP A 219 -33.63 4.44 -1.12
CA ASP A 219 -34.45 4.86 -2.25
C ASP A 219 -33.58 4.89 -3.52
N VAL A 220 -33.93 4.05 -4.49
CA VAL A 220 -33.20 3.91 -5.76
C VAL A 220 -33.12 5.25 -6.50
N PHE A 221 -34.22 6.00 -6.58
CA PHE A 221 -34.29 7.25 -7.35
C PHE A 221 -33.53 8.39 -6.65
N ASP A 222 -33.62 8.48 -5.33
CA ASP A 222 -32.88 9.49 -4.56
C ASP A 222 -31.37 9.23 -4.66
N SER A 223 -30.96 7.97 -4.52
CA SER A 223 -29.57 7.54 -4.70
C SER A 223 -29.03 7.80 -6.11
N MET A 224 -29.80 7.45 -7.15
CA MET A 224 -29.43 7.69 -8.55
C MET A 224 -29.26 9.18 -8.85
N ASN A 225 -30.14 10.03 -8.34
CA ASN A 225 -30.03 11.48 -8.52
C ASN A 225 -28.81 12.04 -7.78
N ALA A 226 -28.54 11.58 -6.54
CA ALA A 226 -27.40 12.02 -5.74
C ALA A 226 -26.06 11.62 -6.39
N MET A 227 -25.90 10.38 -6.84
CA MET A 227 -24.69 9.91 -7.50
C MET A 227 -24.46 10.57 -8.85
N THR A 228 -25.54 10.80 -9.62
CA THR A 228 -25.44 11.55 -10.89
C THR A 228 -24.98 12.97 -10.65
N GLU A 229 -25.56 13.67 -9.67
CA GLU A 229 -25.13 15.03 -9.26
C GLU A 229 -23.68 15.05 -8.82
N ALA A 230 -23.25 14.06 -8.02
CA ALA A 230 -21.89 13.95 -7.54
C ALA A 230 -20.89 13.82 -8.69
N ARG A 231 -21.16 12.90 -9.65
CA ARG A 231 -20.28 12.69 -10.81
C ARG A 231 -20.23 13.93 -11.72
N GLU A 232 -21.36 14.52 -12.05
CA GLU A 232 -21.43 15.74 -12.87
C GLU A 232 -20.64 16.89 -12.22
N TYR A 233 -20.76 17.06 -10.90
CA TYR A 233 -20.02 18.06 -10.16
C TYR A 233 -18.51 17.77 -10.15
N ALA A 234 -18.08 16.56 -9.82
CA ALA A 234 -16.68 16.19 -9.76
C ALA A 234 -16.00 16.34 -11.13
N ILE A 235 -16.65 15.95 -12.22
CA ILE A 235 -16.14 16.14 -13.59
C ILE A 235 -16.01 17.61 -13.95
N SER A 236 -17.08 18.40 -13.70
CA SER A 236 -17.13 19.79 -14.16
C SER A 236 -16.24 20.75 -13.38
N THR A 237 -16.01 20.47 -12.09
CA THR A 237 -15.25 21.35 -11.19
C THR A 237 -13.88 20.81 -10.81
N ARG A 238 -13.64 19.52 -11.05
CA ARG A 238 -12.45 18.77 -10.57
C ARG A 238 -12.32 18.82 -9.04
N ASN A 239 -13.41 18.98 -8.32
CA ASN A 239 -13.44 19.00 -6.86
C ASN A 239 -14.02 17.71 -6.29
N PRO A 240 -13.60 17.27 -5.08
CA PRO A 240 -14.15 16.11 -4.42
C PRO A 240 -15.60 16.32 -3.95
N VAL A 241 -16.29 15.19 -3.81
CA VAL A 241 -17.67 15.12 -3.32
C VAL A 241 -17.78 14.05 -2.24
N ILE A 242 -18.46 14.34 -1.14
CA ILE A 242 -18.96 13.33 -0.21
C ILE A 242 -20.43 13.09 -0.51
N VAL A 243 -20.82 11.83 -0.72
CA VAL A 243 -22.20 11.38 -0.76
C VAL A 243 -22.48 10.56 0.49
N GLN A 244 -23.17 11.13 1.46
CA GLN A 244 -23.64 10.36 2.64
C GLN A 244 -25.03 9.81 2.39
N ALA A 245 -25.11 8.50 2.25
CA ALA A 245 -26.35 7.75 2.00
C ALA A 245 -26.88 7.13 3.30
N ASN A 246 -28.08 7.49 3.71
CA ASN A 246 -28.75 6.89 4.86
C ASN A 246 -29.26 5.50 4.50
N CYS A 247 -28.60 4.47 4.98
CA CYS A 247 -28.89 3.06 4.78
C CYS A 247 -29.51 2.40 6.02
N VAL A 248 -29.79 1.13 5.94
CA VAL A 248 -30.07 0.25 7.09
C VAL A 248 -29.27 -1.04 6.91
N ARG A 249 -28.91 -1.66 8.01
CA ARG A 249 -28.32 -3.00 7.99
C ARG A 249 -29.36 -4.00 8.45
N ILE A 250 -29.96 -4.76 7.52
CA ILE A 250 -31.05 -5.69 7.82
C ILE A 250 -30.54 -6.91 8.60
N GLY A 251 -29.38 -7.44 8.19
CA GLY A 251 -28.72 -8.55 8.85
C GLY A 251 -27.74 -8.17 9.95
N SER A 252 -27.00 -9.14 10.45
CA SER A 252 -25.83 -8.94 11.31
C SER A 252 -24.70 -8.21 10.60
N HIS A 253 -23.67 -7.78 11.31
CA HIS A 253 -22.48 -7.16 10.68
C HIS A 253 -21.79 -8.12 9.74
N SER A 254 -21.59 -9.35 10.20
CA SER A 254 -21.00 -10.45 9.42
C SER A 254 -21.52 -11.79 9.93
N ASN A 255 -21.07 -12.88 9.32
CA ASN A 255 -21.42 -14.24 9.76
C ASN A 255 -20.93 -14.62 11.17
N SER A 256 -19.99 -13.86 11.73
CA SER A 256 -19.51 -14.02 13.12
C SER A 256 -20.25 -13.15 14.14
N ASP A 257 -21.18 -12.30 13.68
CA ASP A 257 -21.94 -11.36 14.52
C ASP A 257 -23.38 -11.83 14.77
N LYS A 258 -23.95 -11.41 15.89
CA LYS A 258 -25.35 -11.64 16.26
C LYS A 258 -26.02 -10.33 16.68
N HIS A 259 -26.59 -9.60 15.74
CA HIS A 259 -27.16 -8.26 15.96
C HIS A 259 -28.32 -8.21 16.96
N THR A 260 -28.99 -9.34 17.23
CA THR A 260 -30.05 -9.43 18.24
C THR A 260 -29.55 -9.28 19.69
N LEU A 261 -28.21 -9.26 19.89
CA LEU A 261 -27.62 -9.03 21.21
C LEU A 261 -27.54 -7.54 21.59
N TYR A 262 -27.58 -6.64 20.61
CA TYR A 262 -27.36 -5.21 20.83
C TYR A 262 -28.39 -4.30 20.12
N ARG A 263 -29.35 -4.87 19.39
CA ARG A 263 -30.46 -4.13 18.76
C ARG A 263 -31.78 -4.59 19.37
N ASP A 264 -32.65 -3.63 19.73
CA ASP A 264 -33.95 -3.94 20.26
C ASP A 264 -34.96 -4.42 19.18
N GLU A 265 -36.08 -4.98 19.63
CA GLU A 265 -37.12 -5.52 18.74
C GLU A 265 -37.74 -4.46 17.82
N ASN A 266 -37.94 -3.24 18.31
CA ASN A 266 -38.54 -2.15 17.51
C ASN A 266 -37.59 -1.74 16.38
N GLU A 267 -36.30 -1.67 16.66
CA GLU A 267 -35.29 -1.39 15.64
C GLU A 267 -35.21 -2.51 14.59
N LEU A 268 -35.24 -3.77 15.03
CA LEU A 268 -35.22 -4.92 14.13
C LEU A 268 -36.47 -4.98 13.24
N GLU A 269 -37.63 -4.59 13.74
CA GLU A 269 -38.87 -4.45 12.97
C GLU A 269 -38.76 -3.29 11.96
N TYR A 270 -38.29 -2.13 12.40
CA TYR A 270 -38.09 -0.97 11.54
C TYR A 270 -37.16 -1.28 10.34
N VAL A 271 -36.04 -1.97 10.55
CA VAL A 271 -35.10 -2.23 9.45
C VAL A 271 -35.65 -3.22 8.43
N LYS A 272 -36.51 -4.18 8.85
CA LYS A 272 -37.24 -5.07 7.93
C LYS A 272 -38.21 -4.28 7.06
N ASP A 273 -38.99 -3.39 7.65
CA ASP A 273 -39.93 -2.52 6.93
C ASP A 273 -39.20 -1.53 6.00
N ALA A 274 -37.98 -1.18 6.35
CA ALA A 274 -37.14 -0.27 5.57
C ALA A 274 -36.47 -0.93 4.34
N ASP A 275 -36.63 -2.23 4.11
CA ASP A 275 -36.01 -2.99 3.03
C ASP A 275 -36.15 -2.30 1.66
N PRO A 276 -35.05 -1.91 1.00
CA PRO A 276 -35.06 -1.17 -0.26
C PRO A 276 -35.66 -1.99 -1.42
N LEU A 277 -35.35 -3.28 -1.52
CA LEU A 277 -35.87 -4.15 -2.57
C LEU A 277 -37.40 -4.24 -2.49
N MET A 278 -37.94 -4.49 -1.28
CA MET A 278 -39.37 -4.58 -1.08
C MET A 278 -40.07 -3.24 -1.28
N LYS A 279 -39.43 -2.12 -0.94
CA LYS A 279 -39.96 -0.78 -1.24
C LYS A 279 -40.01 -0.52 -2.74
N PHE A 280 -38.94 -0.85 -3.46
CA PHE A 280 -38.89 -0.66 -4.92
C PHE A 280 -39.95 -1.52 -5.61
N ARG A 281 -40.10 -2.80 -5.23
CA ARG A 281 -41.15 -3.69 -5.72
C ARG A 281 -42.56 -3.09 -5.53
N ARG A 282 -42.85 -2.61 -4.32
CA ARG A 282 -44.14 -1.96 -4.01
C ARG A 282 -44.37 -0.69 -4.86
N MET A 283 -43.33 0.09 -5.13
CA MET A 283 -43.42 1.27 -5.99
C MET A 283 -43.71 0.88 -7.44
N LEU A 284 -43.03 -0.13 -7.99
CA LEU A 284 -43.26 -0.63 -9.38
C LEU A 284 -44.71 -1.01 -9.58
N LEU A 285 -45.31 -1.74 -8.65
CA LEU A 285 -46.74 -2.15 -8.69
C LEU A 285 -47.69 -0.95 -8.51
N ARG A 286 -47.44 -0.12 -7.46
CA ARG A 286 -48.29 1.04 -7.13
C ARG A 286 -48.41 2.03 -8.29
N TYR A 287 -47.31 2.28 -8.98
CA TYR A 287 -47.28 3.19 -10.12
C TYR A 287 -47.55 2.49 -11.45
N LYS A 288 -47.93 1.20 -11.44
CA LYS A 288 -48.26 0.38 -12.61
C LYS A 288 -47.12 0.40 -13.64
N ARG A 289 -45.87 0.38 -13.18
CA ARG A 289 -44.72 0.32 -14.07
C ARG A 289 -44.44 -1.10 -14.53
N LEU A 290 -44.63 -2.08 -13.63
CA LEU A 290 -44.57 -3.52 -13.89
C LEU A 290 -45.78 -4.19 -13.26
N THR A 291 -46.18 -5.36 -13.81
CA THR A 291 -47.22 -6.24 -13.25
C THR A 291 -46.61 -7.22 -12.27
N GLU A 292 -47.46 -7.89 -11.49
CA GLU A 292 -47.02 -8.96 -10.57
C GLU A 292 -46.36 -10.11 -11.34
N GLU A 293 -46.89 -10.49 -12.50
CA GLU A 293 -46.35 -11.56 -13.35
C GLU A 293 -44.97 -11.19 -13.91
N GLU A 294 -44.75 -9.92 -14.33
CA GLU A 294 -43.44 -9.44 -14.79
C GLU A 294 -42.38 -9.48 -13.68
N LEU A 295 -42.75 -9.06 -12.45
CA LEU A 295 -41.86 -9.11 -11.31
C LEU A 295 -41.49 -10.56 -10.95
N GLN A 296 -42.45 -11.47 -10.89
CA GLN A 296 -42.22 -12.89 -10.63
C GLN A 296 -41.34 -13.54 -11.71
N GLN A 297 -41.50 -13.12 -12.97
CA GLN A 297 -40.63 -13.60 -14.05
C GLN A 297 -39.17 -13.13 -13.83
N ILE A 298 -38.95 -11.87 -13.48
CA ILE A 298 -37.61 -11.32 -13.19
C ILE A 298 -36.97 -12.06 -11.98
N GLU A 299 -37.73 -12.30 -10.93
CA GLU A 299 -37.28 -13.06 -9.74
C GLU A 299 -36.89 -14.51 -10.12
N THR A 300 -37.66 -15.13 -11.02
CA THR A 300 -37.38 -16.47 -11.53
C THR A 300 -36.10 -16.50 -12.36
N ASP A 301 -35.90 -15.51 -13.20
CA ASP A 301 -34.73 -15.41 -14.08
C ASP A 301 -33.47 -15.13 -13.30
N ALA A 302 -33.50 -14.27 -12.25
CA ALA A 302 -32.38 -14.05 -11.33
C ALA A 302 -31.97 -15.36 -10.60
N LYS A 303 -32.95 -16.18 -10.14
CA LYS A 303 -32.67 -17.49 -9.55
C LYS A 303 -32.05 -18.49 -10.53
N LYS A 304 -32.48 -18.49 -11.80
CA LYS A 304 -31.86 -19.31 -12.86
C LYS A 304 -30.42 -18.87 -13.13
N GLU A 305 -30.18 -17.56 -13.21
CA GLU A 305 -28.85 -16.97 -13.40
C GLU A 305 -27.92 -17.38 -12.27
N LEU A 306 -28.34 -17.17 -11.01
CA LEU A 306 -27.59 -17.62 -9.84
C LEU A 306 -27.27 -19.12 -9.88
N SER A 307 -28.23 -19.95 -10.26
CA SER A 307 -28.04 -21.40 -10.35
C SER A 307 -27.02 -21.79 -11.42
N ALA A 308 -27.03 -21.09 -12.56
CA ALA A 308 -26.05 -21.29 -13.62
C ALA A 308 -24.63 -20.82 -13.18
N ALA A 309 -24.53 -19.63 -12.61
CA ALA A 309 -23.28 -19.07 -12.06
C ALA A 309 -22.67 -19.99 -10.98
N ASN A 310 -23.50 -20.48 -10.05
CA ASN A 310 -23.08 -21.41 -9.02
C ASN A 310 -22.47 -22.70 -9.58
N ARG A 311 -23.11 -23.32 -10.59
CA ARG A 311 -22.56 -24.54 -11.19
C ARG A 311 -21.20 -24.30 -11.84
N LYS A 312 -21.02 -23.19 -12.52
CA LYS A 312 -19.75 -22.83 -13.16
C LYS A 312 -18.66 -22.54 -12.12
N ALA A 313 -18.97 -21.72 -11.13
CA ALA A 313 -18.01 -21.37 -10.09
C ALA A 313 -17.56 -22.60 -9.27
N LEU A 314 -18.47 -23.51 -8.93
CA LEU A 314 -18.10 -24.76 -8.23
C LEU A 314 -17.24 -25.70 -9.08
N ALA A 315 -17.37 -25.65 -10.40
CA ALA A 315 -16.55 -26.43 -11.33
C ALA A 315 -15.16 -25.80 -11.61
N ALA A 316 -14.95 -24.54 -11.20
CA ALA A 316 -13.69 -23.84 -11.39
C ALA A 316 -12.56 -24.46 -10.53
N PRO A 317 -11.31 -24.44 -11.02
CA PRO A 317 -10.18 -25.01 -10.30
C PRO A 317 -9.86 -24.23 -9.01
N ASP A 318 -9.34 -24.94 -8.02
CA ASP A 318 -8.73 -24.35 -6.83
C ASP A 318 -7.30 -23.85 -7.16
N PRO A 319 -6.75 -22.89 -6.39
CA PRO A 319 -5.37 -22.45 -6.55
C PRO A 319 -4.37 -23.60 -6.36
N ASP A 320 -3.29 -23.62 -7.16
CA ASP A 320 -2.18 -24.55 -6.94
C ASP A 320 -1.45 -24.18 -5.64
N PRO A 321 -1.29 -25.10 -4.67
CA PRO A 321 -0.51 -24.84 -3.45
C PRO A 321 0.93 -24.37 -3.70
N LYS A 322 1.53 -24.73 -4.85
CA LYS A 322 2.88 -24.30 -5.20
C LYS A 322 2.96 -22.82 -5.59
N SER A 323 1.82 -22.20 -5.93
CA SER A 323 1.76 -20.80 -6.35
C SER A 323 1.86 -19.78 -5.18
N ILE A 324 2.10 -20.24 -3.95
CA ILE A 324 2.22 -19.35 -2.78
C ILE A 324 3.39 -18.36 -2.88
N TYR A 325 4.42 -18.69 -3.64
CA TYR A 325 5.59 -17.83 -3.88
C TYR A 325 5.46 -16.97 -5.15
N ASP A 326 4.44 -17.21 -5.97
CA ASP A 326 4.21 -16.43 -7.18
C ASP A 326 3.76 -15.01 -6.80
N PHE A 327 4.28 -14.02 -7.51
CA PHE A 327 3.87 -12.62 -7.35
C PHE A 327 4.17 -11.98 -5.99
N VAL A 328 5.09 -12.52 -5.20
CA VAL A 328 5.53 -11.86 -3.95
C VAL A 328 6.19 -10.52 -4.29
N MET A 329 7.08 -10.50 -5.28
CA MET A 329 7.68 -9.29 -5.84
C MET A 329 7.76 -9.42 -7.36
N PRO A 330 7.53 -8.35 -8.12
CA PRO A 330 7.77 -8.38 -9.56
C PRO A 330 9.26 -8.48 -9.86
N GLU A 331 9.59 -9.03 -11.03
CA GLU A 331 10.98 -9.08 -11.49
C GLU A 331 11.56 -7.65 -11.55
N PRO A 332 12.74 -7.41 -10.95
CA PRO A 332 13.36 -6.11 -10.98
C PRO A 332 13.94 -5.78 -12.37
N TYR A 333 14.16 -4.51 -12.63
CA TYR A 333 15.00 -4.07 -13.72
C TYR A 333 16.37 -4.73 -13.61
N GLN A 334 16.88 -5.24 -14.74
CA GLN A 334 18.19 -5.87 -14.82
C GLN A 334 19.21 -4.89 -15.40
N PRO A 335 20.18 -4.42 -14.59
CA PRO A 335 21.26 -3.57 -15.07
C PRO A 335 21.98 -4.16 -16.29
N GLN A 336 22.21 -3.31 -17.28
CA GLN A 336 22.84 -3.75 -18.54
C GLN A 336 24.34 -3.46 -18.57
N LYS A 337 24.74 -2.36 -17.95
CA LYS A 337 26.11 -1.83 -18.05
C LYS A 337 27.02 -2.38 -16.95
N TYR A 338 26.57 -2.48 -15.72
CA TYR A 338 27.37 -2.88 -14.54
C TYR A 338 26.68 -4.00 -13.78
N LYS A 339 26.66 -5.20 -14.38
CA LYS A 339 25.92 -6.36 -13.88
C LYS A 339 26.38 -6.90 -12.52
N ASP A 340 27.65 -6.77 -12.21
CA ASP A 340 28.24 -7.18 -10.95
C ASP A 340 28.07 -6.14 -9.84
N GLY A 341 27.64 -4.92 -10.20
CA GLY A 341 27.48 -3.81 -9.27
C GLY A 341 28.81 -3.29 -8.69
N THR A 342 29.93 -3.66 -9.30
CA THR A 342 31.27 -3.21 -8.95
C THR A 342 31.90 -2.49 -10.12
N HIS A 343 32.33 -1.26 -9.91
CA HIS A 343 33.08 -0.50 -10.91
C HIS A 343 33.95 0.52 -10.20
N GLU A 344 35.23 0.49 -10.52
CA GLU A 344 36.16 1.52 -10.07
C GLU A 344 36.29 2.56 -11.17
N ALA A 345 35.94 3.81 -10.85
CA ALA A 345 36.07 4.94 -11.76
C ALA A 345 37.11 5.91 -11.22
N GLU A 346 37.88 6.49 -12.14
CA GLU A 346 38.75 7.63 -11.83
C GLU A 346 37.96 8.93 -12.01
N GLY A 347 38.11 9.88 -11.10
CA GLY A 347 37.42 11.15 -11.17
C GLY A 347 37.30 11.84 -9.82
N GLU A 348 36.49 12.88 -9.80
CA GLU A 348 36.18 13.62 -8.57
C GLU A 348 35.11 12.89 -7.73
N LYS A 349 35.39 12.74 -6.44
CA LYS A 349 34.44 12.13 -5.50
C LYS A 349 33.31 13.10 -5.19
N THR A 350 32.10 12.59 -5.14
CA THR A 350 30.93 13.35 -4.70
C THR A 350 30.36 12.78 -3.41
N PHE A 351 29.70 13.62 -2.61
CA PHE A 351 29.00 13.20 -1.40
C PHE A 351 27.74 12.41 -1.72
N LEU A 352 27.33 11.53 -0.80
CA LEU A 352 26.16 10.68 -0.95
C LEU A 352 24.88 11.48 -1.27
N VAL A 353 24.66 12.61 -0.58
CA VAL A 353 23.50 13.48 -0.84
C VAL A 353 23.47 14.01 -2.25
N ASN A 354 24.62 14.41 -2.80
CA ASN A 354 24.71 14.92 -4.17
C ASN A 354 24.51 13.81 -5.21
N ALA A 355 25.06 12.61 -4.92
CA ALA A 355 24.88 11.44 -5.78
C ALA A 355 23.39 11.07 -5.91
N ILE A 356 22.64 11.10 -4.81
CA ILE A 356 21.18 10.89 -4.81
C ILE A 356 20.49 11.99 -5.61
N ASN A 357 20.80 13.28 -5.36
CA ASN A 357 20.17 14.41 -6.06
C ASN A 357 20.37 14.34 -7.58
N GLU A 358 21.60 14.14 -8.03
CA GLU A 358 21.91 14.06 -9.46
C GLU A 358 21.29 12.83 -10.13
N THR A 359 21.22 11.69 -9.40
CA THR A 359 20.52 10.51 -9.90
C THR A 359 19.02 10.74 -10.05
N LEU A 360 18.36 11.35 -9.05
CA LEU A 360 16.96 11.74 -9.14
C LEU A 360 16.70 12.61 -10.39
N LYS A 361 17.52 13.64 -10.60
CA LYS A 361 17.40 14.49 -11.80
C LYS A 361 17.61 13.71 -13.10
N ALA A 362 18.61 12.85 -13.16
CA ALA A 362 18.88 12.02 -14.33
C ALA A 362 17.69 11.10 -14.66
N GLU A 363 17.11 10.43 -13.67
CA GLU A 363 15.97 9.54 -13.86
C GLU A 363 14.67 10.30 -14.19
N PHE A 364 14.48 11.52 -13.69
CA PHE A 364 13.38 12.40 -14.09
C PHE A 364 13.48 12.87 -15.54
N ARG A 365 14.71 13.02 -16.07
CA ARG A 365 14.93 13.28 -17.52
C ARG A 365 14.72 12.02 -18.35
N TYR A 366 15.12 10.85 -17.82
CA TYR A 366 14.97 9.55 -18.48
C TYR A 366 13.50 9.13 -18.61
N ASN A 367 12.71 9.25 -17.52
CA ASN A 367 11.29 8.92 -17.51
C ASN A 367 10.45 10.18 -17.19
N PRO A 368 9.77 10.79 -18.20
CA PRO A 368 8.93 11.96 -17.98
C PRO A 368 7.69 11.69 -17.10
N ASP A 369 7.31 10.43 -16.92
CA ASP A 369 6.20 9.99 -16.07
C ASP A 369 6.67 9.62 -14.62
N THR A 370 7.79 10.22 -14.19
CA THR A 370 8.29 10.12 -12.81
C THR A 370 7.85 11.33 -12.00
N PHE A 371 7.40 11.08 -10.77
CA PHE A 371 6.91 12.09 -9.83
C PHE A 371 7.62 11.95 -8.48
N ILE A 372 7.78 13.06 -7.75
CA ILE A 372 8.28 13.04 -6.38
C ILE A 372 7.50 13.98 -5.49
N TRP A 373 7.11 13.50 -4.33
CA TRP A 373 6.55 14.31 -3.25
C TRP A 373 6.86 13.77 -1.86
N GLY A 374 6.59 14.56 -0.85
CA GLY A 374 6.83 14.26 0.56
C GLY A 374 6.71 15.52 1.39
N GLN A 375 7.18 15.43 2.63
CA GLN A 375 7.28 16.59 3.50
C GLN A 375 8.47 17.45 3.05
N ASP A 376 8.33 18.76 2.96
CA ASP A 376 9.40 19.72 2.60
C ASP A 376 10.24 19.39 1.33
N VAL A 377 9.71 18.67 0.38
CA VAL A 377 10.42 18.19 -0.83
C VAL A 377 10.66 19.30 -1.84
N ALA A 378 9.73 20.26 -1.98
CA ALA A 378 9.63 21.15 -3.11
C ALA A 378 9.98 22.63 -2.80
N ASN A 379 10.74 22.90 -1.75
CA ASN A 379 11.20 24.25 -1.48
C ASN A 379 12.20 24.70 -2.56
N ARG A 380 11.95 25.88 -3.16
CA ARG A 380 12.74 26.41 -4.30
C ARG A 380 14.23 26.55 -3.99
N GLU A 381 14.57 26.95 -2.77
CA GLU A 381 15.95 27.25 -2.38
C GLU A 381 16.62 26.10 -1.61
N LYS A 382 15.81 25.21 -0.98
CA LYS A 382 16.30 24.24 -0.03
C LYS A 382 16.23 22.79 -0.56
N GLY A 383 15.08 22.22 -0.81
CA GLY A 383 14.94 20.82 -1.25
C GLY A 383 15.04 19.82 -0.12
N GLY A 384 14.19 19.98 0.91
CA GLY A 384 14.15 19.15 2.10
C GLY A 384 15.16 19.51 3.17
N VAL A 385 15.06 18.86 4.34
CA VAL A 385 15.94 19.08 5.50
C VAL A 385 17.40 18.81 5.15
N PHE A 386 17.68 17.81 4.32
CA PHE A 386 19.02 17.39 3.93
C PHE A 386 19.43 17.85 2.51
N ASN A 387 18.64 18.69 1.85
CA ASN A 387 18.87 19.20 0.49
C ASN A 387 18.83 18.12 -0.62
N VAL A 388 18.29 16.96 -0.39
CA VAL A 388 18.31 15.84 -1.34
C VAL A 388 17.58 16.17 -2.66
N THR A 389 16.49 16.95 -2.58
CA THR A 389 15.67 17.33 -3.75
C THR A 389 15.95 18.76 -4.26
N LYS A 390 17.08 19.35 -3.84
CA LYS A 390 17.43 20.72 -4.22
C LYS A 390 17.46 20.92 -5.74
N GLY A 391 16.74 21.95 -6.20
CA GLY A 391 16.69 22.33 -7.61
C GLY A 391 15.73 21.52 -8.48
N MET A 392 15.13 20.44 -7.95
CA MET A 392 14.26 19.57 -8.75
C MET A 392 12.96 20.27 -9.17
N GLN A 393 12.30 21.04 -8.29
CA GLN A 393 11.08 21.73 -8.65
C GLN A 393 11.32 22.82 -9.72
N GLN A 394 12.47 23.52 -9.66
CA GLN A 394 12.83 24.51 -10.69
C GLN A 394 13.02 23.85 -12.05
N GLU A 395 13.58 22.66 -12.11
CA GLU A 395 13.88 21.95 -13.37
C GLU A 395 12.66 21.24 -13.94
N PHE A 396 11.86 20.56 -13.09
CA PHE A 396 10.80 19.63 -13.54
C PHE A 396 9.38 20.16 -13.31
N GLY A 397 9.23 21.29 -12.62
CA GLY A 397 7.94 21.94 -12.38
C GLY A 397 7.15 21.37 -11.19
N GLU A 398 6.18 22.18 -10.74
CA GLU A 398 5.33 21.88 -9.57
C GLU A 398 4.41 20.69 -9.78
N ALA A 399 4.07 20.35 -11.01
CA ALA A 399 3.19 19.22 -11.31
C ALA A 399 3.88 17.85 -11.08
N ARG A 400 5.20 17.79 -11.12
CA ARG A 400 5.99 16.56 -10.93
C ARG A 400 6.77 16.54 -9.61
N VAL A 401 7.08 17.71 -9.04
CA VAL A 401 7.85 17.86 -7.80
C VAL A 401 7.10 18.80 -6.87
N PHE A 402 6.50 18.27 -5.81
CA PHE A 402 5.66 19.05 -4.91
C PHE A 402 5.76 18.58 -3.46
N SER A 403 5.47 19.48 -2.51
CA SER A 403 5.34 19.12 -1.09
C SER A 403 3.92 18.66 -0.80
N ALA A 404 3.79 17.55 -0.11
CA ALA A 404 2.53 17.07 0.44
C ALA A 404 2.25 17.71 1.82
N PRO A 405 1.02 17.64 2.33
CA PRO A 405 0.75 17.85 3.74
C PRO A 405 1.63 16.94 4.62
N ILE A 406 1.88 17.33 5.87
CA ILE A 406 2.48 16.43 6.87
C ILE A 406 1.39 15.42 7.25
N ALA A 407 1.34 14.36 6.50
CA ALA A 407 0.34 13.30 6.54
C ALA A 407 0.95 12.06 5.85
N GLU A 408 1.59 11.21 6.63
CA GLU A 408 2.41 10.11 6.13
C GLU A 408 1.56 9.09 5.36
N ASP A 409 0.35 8.80 5.83
CA ASP A 409 -0.58 7.92 5.12
C ASP A 409 -0.97 8.49 3.76
N TYR A 410 -1.22 9.81 3.68
CA TYR A 410 -1.54 10.48 2.41
C TYR A 410 -0.39 10.41 1.41
N ILE A 411 0.84 10.55 1.89
CA ILE A 411 2.03 10.48 1.04
C ILE A 411 2.15 9.10 0.42
N VAL A 412 2.08 8.04 1.22
CA VAL A 412 2.28 6.65 0.76
C VAL A 412 1.06 6.12 0.02
N GLY A 413 -0.15 6.31 0.57
CA GLY A 413 -1.38 5.80 -0.03
C GLY A 413 -1.70 6.45 -1.38
N THR A 414 -1.44 7.76 -1.55
CA THR A 414 -1.62 8.40 -2.86
C THR A 414 -0.57 7.97 -3.88
N ALA A 415 0.63 7.53 -3.44
CA ALA A 415 1.62 6.94 -4.34
C ALA A 415 1.15 5.59 -4.89
N ASN A 416 0.56 4.74 -4.04
CA ASN A 416 -0.10 3.51 -4.50
C ASN A 416 -1.14 3.82 -5.57
N GLY A 417 -2.07 4.74 -5.28
CA GLY A 417 -3.13 5.11 -6.21
C GLY A 417 -2.60 5.71 -7.52
N MET A 418 -1.66 6.64 -7.46
CA MET A 418 -1.13 7.27 -8.66
C MET A 418 -0.45 6.26 -9.60
N SER A 419 0.28 5.30 -9.05
CA SER A 419 0.94 4.25 -9.83
C SER A 419 -0.04 3.26 -10.47
N ARG A 420 -1.31 3.17 -10.00
CA ARG A 420 -2.37 2.34 -10.61
C ARG A 420 -2.88 2.90 -11.94
N PHE A 421 -2.82 4.21 -12.10
CA PHE A 421 -3.40 4.86 -13.27
C PHE A 421 -2.76 4.41 -14.58
N ASP A 422 -1.43 4.27 -14.60
CA ASP A 422 -0.70 3.81 -15.80
C ASP A 422 0.61 3.15 -15.34
N PRO A 423 0.97 1.94 -15.83
CA PRO A 423 2.19 1.23 -15.45
C PRO A 423 3.51 1.93 -15.84
N LYS A 424 3.47 2.99 -16.66
CA LYS A 424 4.65 3.83 -16.96
C LYS A 424 5.00 4.79 -15.82
N ILE A 425 4.05 5.07 -14.93
CA ILE A 425 4.24 5.99 -13.81
C ILE A 425 5.17 5.34 -12.79
N HIS A 426 6.20 6.07 -12.40
CA HIS A 426 7.03 5.74 -11.25
C HIS A 426 6.96 6.88 -10.24
N VAL A 427 6.70 6.53 -8.99
CA VAL A 427 6.58 7.49 -7.91
C VAL A 427 7.75 7.36 -6.95
N VAL A 428 8.44 8.46 -6.71
CA VAL A 428 9.39 8.59 -5.61
C VAL A 428 8.70 9.34 -4.49
N ILE A 429 8.77 8.83 -3.27
CA ILE A 429 8.24 9.54 -2.11
C ILE A 429 9.28 9.63 -1.01
N GLU A 430 9.27 10.77 -0.34
CA GLU A 430 9.89 10.93 0.97
C GLU A 430 8.77 10.71 2.00
N GLY A 431 8.69 9.49 2.51
CA GLY A 431 7.57 9.06 3.33
C GLY A 431 7.50 9.77 4.69
N ALA A 432 8.67 10.15 5.20
CA ALA A 432 8.85 10.99 6.38
C ALA A 432 10.26 11.60 6.32
N GLU A 433 10.48 12.78 6.93
CA GLU A 433 11.80 13.41 6.98
C GLU A 433 12.83 12.57 7.76
N PHE A 434 12.36 11.80 8.73
CA PHE A 434 13.14 10.83 9.49
C PHE A 434 12.38 9.50 9.54
N ALA A 435 13.09 8.40 9.44
CA ALA A 435 12.50 7.05 9.50
C ALA A 435 11.66 6.83 10.77
N ASP A 436 12.04 7.50 11.87
CA ASP A 436 11.32 7.45 13.15
C ASP A 436 9.85 7.87 13.07
N TYR A 437 9.48 8.68 12.10
CA TYR A 437 8.11 9.18 11.89
C TYR A 437 7.29 8.32 10.93
N PHE A 438 7.84 7.23 10.45
CA PHE A 438 7.16 6.37 9.47
C PHE A 438 6.08 5.47 10.08
N TRP A 439 6.08 5.25 11.41
CA TRP A 439 5.16 4.31 12.06
C TRP A 439 3.67 4.55 11.79
N PRO A 440 3.13 5.77 11.70
CA PRO A 440 1.72 5.98 11.40
C PRO A 440 1.27 5.36 10.08
N THR A 441 2.13 5.31 9.08
CA THR A 441 1.83 4.85 7.72
C THR A 441 2.18 3.37 7.46
N VAL A 442 2.43 2.57 8.48
CA VAL A 442 2.76 1.13 8.28
C VAL A 442 1.62 0.40 7.57
N GLU A 443 0.35 0.78 7.80
CA GLU A 443 -0.78 0.19 7.06
C GLU A 443 -0.66 0.44 5.55
N GLN A 444 -0.35 1.67 5.12
CA GLN A 444 -0.15 1.97 3.69
C GLN A 444 1.09 1.30 3.12
N TYR A 445 2.13 1.09 3.93
CA TYR A 445 3.28 0.28 3.54
C TYR A 445 2.86 -1.17 3.25
N VAL A 446 2.08 -1.78 4.14
CA VAL A 446 1.52 -3.14 3.96
C VAL A 446 0.68 -3.21 2.68
N GLU A 447 -0.17 -2.21 2.44
CA GLU A 447 -0.97 -2.12 1.22
C GLU A 447 -0.10 -2.12 -0.04
N CYS A 448 0.98 -1.35 -0.06
CA CYS A 448 1.91 -1.31 -1.19
C CYS A 448 2.65 -2.63 -1.39
N THR A 449 3.12 -3.26 -0.31
CA THR A 449 3.97 -4.46 -0.39
C THR A 449 3.18 -5.72 -0.72
N HIS A 450 1.95 -5.86 -0.21
CA HIS A 450 1.12 -7.04 -0.44
C HIS A 450 0.31 -6.99 -1.75
N GLU A 451 0.22 -5.84 -2.39
CA GLU A 451 -0.68 -5.61 -3.53
C GLU A 451 -0.41 -6.56 -4.72
N TYR A 452 0.86 -6.76 -5.08
CA TYR A 452 1.21 -7.59 -6.23
C TYR A 452 0.82 -9.06 -6.00
N TRP A 453 1.04 -9.57 -4.78
CA TRP A 453 0.62 -10.91 -4.40
C TRP A 453 -0.89 -11.03 -4.30
N ARG A 454 -1.52 -10.08 -3.59
CA ARG A 454 -2.96 -10.03 -3.36
C ARG A 454 -3.76 -9.96 -4.66
N SER A 455 -3.29 -9.21 -5.64
CA SER A 455 -3.92 -9.07 -6.95
C SER A 455 -3.58 -10.20 -7.95
N ASN A 456 -2.91 -11.26 -7.51
CA ASN A 456 -2.44 -12.34 -8.39
C ASN A 456 -1.58 -11.83 -9.57
N GLY A 457 -0.67 -10.91 -9.27
CA GLY A 457 0.28 -10.36 -10.24
C GLY A 457 -0.28 -9.28 -11.17
N LYS A 458 -1.50 -8.80 -10.95
CA LYS A 458 -2.16 -7.85 -11.86
C LYS A 458 -1.70 -6.42 -11.68
N PHE A 459 -1.37 -6.04 -10.46
CA PHE A 459 -0.89 -4.70 -10.14
C PHE A 459 0.27 -4.74 -9.15
N ALA A 460 1.35 -4.05 -9.49
CA ALA A 460 2.50 -3.80 -8.61
C ALA A 460 2.71 -2.28 -8.53
N PRO A 461 2.67 -1.67 -7.32
CA PRO A 461 2.89 -0.23 -7.19
C PRO A 461 4.35 0.12 -7.48
N ASN A 462 4.60 0.92 -8.52
CA ASN A 462 5.93 1.36 -8.92
C ASN A 462 6.37 2.53 -8.04
N ILE A 463 6.90 2.23 -6.87
CA ILE A 463 7.23 3.22 -5.84
C ILE A 463 8.64 3.01 -5.33
N THR A 464 9.41 4.10 -5.27
CA THR A 464 10.64 4.18 -4.47
C THR A 464 10.35 5.05 -3.23
N LEU A 465 10.21 4.40 -2.09
CA LEU A 465 10.05 5.07 -0.80
C LEU A 465 11.43 5.34 -0.20
N ARG A 466 11.78 6.61 -0.04
CA ARG A 466 13.03 7.08 0.56
C ARG A 466 12.79 7.41 2.04
N LEU A 467 13.66 6.89 2.91
CA LEU A 467 13.64 7.19 4.35
C LEU A 467 15.05 7.51 4.85
N ALA A 468 15.23 8.69 5.43
CA ALA A 468 16.45 9.08 6.13
C ALA A 468 16.52 8.31 7.47
N SER A 469 17.45 7.35 7.59
CA SER A 469 17.54 6.36 8.67
C SER A 469 18.80 6.51 9.51
N GLY A 470 18.78 5.96 10.72
CA GLY A 470 19.96 5.80 11.58
C GLY A 470 20.31 6.97 12.48
N GLY A 471 21.29 6.74 13.34
CA GLY A 471 21.83 7.68 14.32
C GLY A 471 23.11 8.40 13.91
N TYR A 472 23.99 8.66 14.87
CA TYR A 472 25.27 9.38 14.78
C TYR A 472 25.14 10.86 14.40
N ILE A 473 23.95 11.42 14.61
CA ILE A 473 23.66 12.83 14.32
C ILE A 473 23.25 13.63 15.55
N GLY A 474 23.24 12.99 16.75
CA GLY A 474 22.73 13.63 17.96
C GLY A 474 21.22 13.85 17.97
N GLY A 475 20.47 13.01 17.22
CA GLY A 475 19.03 13.18 17.02
C GLY A 475 18.14 12.65 18.15
N GLY A 476 18.66 11.78 19.01
CA GLY A 476 17.95 11.21 20.15
C GLY A 476 16.77 10.31 19.75
N LEU A 477 15.73 10.28 20.59
CA LEU A 477 14.62 9.32 20.52
C LEU A 477 13.86 9.30 19.18
N TYR A 478 13.72 10.46 18.54
CA TYR A 478 12.80 10.61 17.39
C TYR A 478 13.51 10.93 16.08
N HIS A 479 14.87 10.86 16.05
CA HIS A 479 15.62 11.16 14.83
C HIS A 479 16.82 10.22 14.63
N SER A 480 16.93 9.14 15.41
CA SER A 480 18.10 8.26 15.38
C SER A 480 17.78 6.76 15.38
N GLN A 481 16.53 6.39 15.13
CA GLN A 481 16.13 4.98 15.12
C GLN A 481 16.33 4.33 13.75
N ASN A 482 16.43 3.01 13.77
CA ASN A 482 16.45 2.13 12.62
C ASN A 482 15.15 1.34 12.55
N LEU A 483 14.64 1.09 11.35
CA LEU A 483 13.36 0.40 11.12
C LEU A 483 13.51 -0.91 10.34
N GLU A 484 14.69 -1.20 9.79
CA GLU A 484 14.88 -2.33 8.88
C GLU A 484 14.51 -3.67 9.51
N GLY A 485 14.81 -3.88 10.79
CA GLY A 485 14.44 -5.12 11.48
C GLY A 485 12.92 -5.36 11.52
N ALA A 486 12.12 -4.30 11.66
CA ALA A 486 10.66 -4.40 11.62
C ALA A 486 10.13 -4.53 10.19
N LEU A 487 10.62 -3.72 9.27
CA LEU A 487 10.09 -3.66 7.90
C LEU A 487 10.49 -4.86 7.03
N THR A 488 11.62 -5.53 7.33
CA THR A 488 12.03 -6.77 6.66
C THR A 488 11.12 -7.97 6.98
N THR A 489 10.28 -7.86 8.01
CA THR A 489 9.27 -8.91 8.34
C THR A 489 8.06 -8.89 7.39
N LEU A 490 7.89 -7.82 6.61
CA LEU A 490 6.75 -7.65 5.70
C LEU A 490 7.17 -8.02 4.27
N PRO A 491 6.59 -9.10 3.67
CA PRO A 491 6.97 -9.53 2.33
C PRO A 491 6.49 -8.54 1.26
N GLY A 492 7.15 -8.54 0.10
CA GLY A 492 6.72 -7.80 -1.08
C GLY A 492 7.49 -6.49 -1.35
N ALA A 493 8.41 -6.08 -0.46
CA ALA A 493 9.28 -4.94 -0.67
C ALA A 493 10.73 -5.37 -0.99
N ARG A 494 11.39 -4.64 -1.88
CA ARG A 494 12.86 -4.61 -1.91
C ARG A 494 13.33 -3.60 -0.87
N ILE A 495 14.39 -3.92 -0.16
CA ILE A 495 14.96 -3.03 0.88
C ILE A 495 16.45 -2.89 0.63
N VAL A 496 16.92 -1.67 0.45
CA VAL A 496 18.32 -1.33 0.20
C VAL A 496 18.81 -0.28 1.17
N CYS A 497 20.11 -0.34 1.51
CA CYS A 497 20.77 0.59 2.42
C CYS A 497 22.22 0.80 1.95
N PRO A 498 22.49 1.78 1.08
CA PRO A 498 23.82 2.03 0.54
C PRO A 498 24.77 2.60 1.60
N SER A 499 26.05 2.28 1.50
CA SER A 499 27.13 2.78 2.35
C SER A 499 28.01 3.85 1.69
N PHE A 500 27.95 3.96 0.35
CA PHE A 500 28.78 4.86 -0.46
C PHE A 500 27.96 5.56 -1.54
N ALA A 501 28.47 6.70 -2.01
CA ALA A 501 27.80 7.56 -2.98
C ALA A 501 27.52 6.88 -4.33
N ASP A 502 28.45 6.08 -4.84
CA ASP A 502 28.27 5.30 -6.08
C ASP A 502 27.17 4.25 -5.95
N ASP A 503 27.15 3.53 -4.83
CA ASP A 503 26.10 2.54 -4.58
C ASP A 503 24.72 3.20 -4.38
N ALA A 504 24.68 4.36 -3.73
CA ALA A 504 23.46 5.12 -3.58
C ALA A 504 22.87 5.52 -4.95
N ALA A 505 23.70 6.04 -5.85
CA ALA A 505 23.31 6.37 -7.21
C ALA A 505 22.83 5.13 -7.99
N GLY A 506 23.64 4.05 -7.96
CA GLY A 506 23.35 2.85 -8.72
C GLY A 506 22.10 2.10 -8.26
N LEU A 507 21.91 1.96 -6.95
CA LEU A 507 20.71 1.32 -6.36
C LEU A 507 19.45 2.18 -6.58
N LEU A 508 19.55 3.50 -6.45
CA LEU A 508 18.43 4.41 -6.67
C LEU A 508 17.96 4.33 -8.13
N ARG A 509 18.90 4.34 -9.08
CA ARG A 509 18.59 4.19 -10.50
C ARG A 509 17.91 2.86 -10.79
N THR A 510 18.42 1.76 -10.26
CA THR A 510 17.81 0.45 -10.39
C THR A 510 16.40 0.42 -9.75
N SER A 511 16.22 1.06 -8.60
CA SER A 511 14.91 1.18 -7.94
C SER A 511 13.90 1.91 -8.82
N MET A 512 14.27 3.06 -9.37
CA MET A 512 13.40 3.90 -10.19
C MET A 512 13.07 3.31 -11.56
N ARG A 513 13.85 2.34 -12.04
CA ARG A 513 13.59 1.59 -13.28
C ARG A 513 12.86 0.28 -13.05
N SER A 514 12.76 -0.18 -11.81
CA SER A 514 12.12 -1.45 -11.45
C SER A 514 10.61 -1.29 -11.24
N LYS A 515 9.85 -2.32 -11.61
CA LYS A 515 8.46 -2.45 -11.19
C LYS A 515 8.37 -2.86 -9.72
N GLY A 516 7.30 -2.45 -9.05
CA GLY A 516 7.03 -2.80 -7.66
C GLY A 516 7.67 -1.84 -6.65
N PHE A 517 7.51 -2.19 -5.39
CA PHE A 517 7.86 -1.33 -4.27
C PHE A 517 9.32 -1.54 -3.84
N THR A 518 10.04 -0.43 -3.65
CA THR A 518 11.40 -0.43 -3.08
C THR A 518 11.47 0.55 -1.92
N LEU A 519 11.90 0.07 -0.76
CA LEU A 519 12.30 0.88 0.38
C LEU A 519 13.81 1.20 0.26
N PHE A 520 14.11 2.48 0.14
CA PHE A 520 15.45 3.02 0.00
C PHE A 520 15.85 3.72 1.30
N LEU A 521 16.61 3.03 2.15
CA LEU A 521 17.10 3.55 3.43
C LEU A 521 18.34 4.39 3.18
N GLU A 522 18.32 5.64 3.65
CA GLU A 522 19.41 6.61 3.50
C GLU A 522 20.06 6.87 4.86
N PRO A 523 21.28 6.32 5.13
CA PRO A 523 21.99 6.59 6.37
C PRO A 523 22.34 8.07 6.48
N LYS A 524 21.61 8.80 7.33
CA LYS A 524 21.70 10.28 7.45
C LYS A 524 23.12 10.79 7.74
N ALA A 525 23.85 10.09 8.59
CA ALA A 525 25.21 10.46 8.95
C ALA A 525 26.18 10.41 7.75
N LEU A 526 25.81 9.65 6.68
CA LEU A 526 26.65 9.51 5.49
C LEU A 526 26.39 10.58 4.43
N TYR A 527 25.32 11.38 4.51
CA TYR A 527 24.98 12.35 3.46
C TYR A 527 26.15 13.27 3.05
N ASN A 528 26.89 13.78 4.03
CA ASN A 528 28.02 14.68 3.82
C ASN A 528 29.34 14.07 4.35
N SER A 529 29.39 12.74 4.54
CA SER A 529 30.60 12.06 4.99
C SER A 529 31.64 11.98 3.87
N VAL A 530 32.88 12.37 4.20
CA VAL A 530 34.04 12.22 3.29
C VAL A 530 34.34 10.74 3.03
N GLU A 531 34.11 9.88 4.02
CA GLU A 531 34.37 8.43 3.93
C GLU A 531 33.38 7.74 2.98
N ALA A 532 32.12 8.21 2.95
CA ALA A 532 31.12 7.70 2.04
C ALA A 532 31.20 8.32 0.63
N ALA A 533 32.01 9.36 0.45
CA ALA A 533 32.16 9.99 -0.86
C ALA A 533 32.87 9.05 -1.85
N ALA A 534 32.34 8.94 -3.05
CA ALA A 534 32.86 8.10 -4.11
C ALA A 534 32.76 8.80 -5.47
N VAL A 535 33.53 8.30 -6.45
CA VAL A 535 33.34 8.65 -7.85
C VAL A 535 32.12 7.92 -8.37
N VAL A 536 31.13 8.65 -8.88
CA VAL A 536 29.92 8.06 -9.45
C VAL A 536 30.04 8.03 -10.98
N PRO A 537 30.20 6.83 -11.59
CA PRO A 537 30.24 6.73 -13.05
C PRO A 537 28.91 7.20 -13.67
N GLU A 538 28.99 7.75 -14.85
CA GLU A 538 27.80 8.10 -15.64
C GLU A 538 26.96 6.83 -15.89
N ASP A 539 25.65 6.91 -15.62
CA ASP A 539 24.70 5.79 -15.73
C ASP A 539 25.08 4.53 -14.92
N PHE A 540 25.80 4.70 -13.81
CA PHE A 540 26.11 3.58 -12.93
C PHE A 540 24.86 2.93 -12.36
N GLU A 541 24.77 1.60 -12.45
CA GLU A 541 23.65 0.78 -11.99
C GLU A 541 24.14 -0.32 -11.06
N VAL A 542 23.45 -0.55 -9.96
CA VAL A 542 23.74 -1.65 -9.04
C VAL A 542 22.54 -2.60 -9.02
N PRO A 543 22.71 -3.89 -9.39
CA PRO A 543 21.62 -4.85 -9.31
C PRO A 543 21.24 -5.13 -7.85
N PHE A 544 19.95 -5.35 -7.60
CA PHE A 544 19.51 -5.82 -6.29
C PHE A 544 20.07 -7.19 -5.94
N GLY A 545 20.33 -7.44 -4.66
CA GLY A 545 20.85 -8.71 -4.20
C GLY A 545 22.29 -8.96 -4.60
N LYS A 546 23.11 -7.90 -4.77
CA LYS A 546 24.56 -7.99 -5.00
C LYS A 546 25.30 -7.23 -3.92
N ALA A 547 26.05 -7.99 -3.10
CA ALA A 547 26.96 -7.45 -2.12
C ALA A 547 28.25 -6.94 -2.79
N ARG A 548 29.03 -6.15 -2.04
CA ARG A 548 30.36 -5.70 -2.46
C ARG A 548 31.39 -6.02 -1.38
N ILE A 549 32.46 -6.73 -1.75
CA ILE A 549 33.60 -6.91 -0.89
C ILE A 549 34.38 -5.59 -0.89
N ARG A 550 34.36 -4.89 0.26
CA ARG A 550 35.08 -3.63 0.44
C ARG A 550 36.54 -3.82 0.83
N ARG A 551 36.81 -4.94 1.46
CA ARG A 551 38.15 -5.33 1.86
C ARG A 551 38.27 -6.85 1.76
N GLU A 552 39.28 -7.34 1.07
CA GLU A 552 39.59 -8.76 1.01
C GLU A 552 40.27 -9.24 2.30
N GLY A 553 39.97 -10.47 2.70
CA GLY A 553 40.53 -11.10 3.89
C GLY A 553 40.44 -12.62 3.88
N SER A 554 41.11 -13.26 4.83
CA SER A 554 41.15 -14.72 4.95
C SER A 554 40.84 -15.27 6.35
N ASP A 555 40.76 -14.41 7.37
CA ASP A 555 40.76 -14.87 8.77
C ASP A 555 39.40 -14.65 9.46
N LEU A 556 38.61 -13.70 8.98
CA LEU A 556 37.29 -13.37 9.51
C LEU A 556 36.46 -12.66 8.43
N SER A 557 35.19 -13.00 8.27
CA SER A 557 34.22 -12.24 7.50
C SER A 557 33.39 -11.33 8.39
N ILE A 558 33.38 -10.02 8.11
CA ILE A 558 32.45 -9.07 8.68
C ILE A 558 31.37 -8.76 7.65
N ILE A 559 30.10 -9.05 7.99
CA ILE A 559 28.93 -8.82 7.14
C ILE A 559 28.21 -7.57 7.70
N THR A 560 28.06 -6.54 6.88
CA THR A 560 27.58 -5.23 7.34
C THR A 560 26.88 -4.44 6.24
N TYR A 561 26.28 -3.28 6.56
CA TYR A 561 25.66 -2.32 5.65
C TYR A 561 25.54 -0.92 6.27
N GLY A 562 25.31 0.09 5.46
CA GLY A 562 25.06 1.47 5.91
C GLY A 562 26.23 2.07 6.69
N ASN A 563 25.94 2.81 7.76
CA ASN A 563 26.93 3.49 8.58
C ASN A 563 28.02 2.56 9.11
N THR A 564 27.63 1.36 9.55
CA THR A 564 28.56 0.41 10.18
C THR A 564 29.64 -0.13 9.26
N THR A 565 29.45 -0.03 7.94
CA THR A 565 30.46 -0.44 6.95
C THR A 565 31.77 0.31 7.14
N HIS A 566 31.72 1.62 7.40
CA HIS A 566 32.93 2.43 7.61
C HIS A 566 33.65 2.07 8.91
N PHE A 567 32.91 1.86 9.99
CA PHE A 567 33.50 1.40 11.27
C PHE A 567 34.12 0.01 11.15
N CYS A 568 33.53 -0.89 10.36
CA CYS A 568 34.08 -2.21 10.09
C CYS A 568 35.40 -2.14 9.29
N LEU A 569 35.50 -1.23 8.31
CA LEU A 569 36.73 -0.99 7.58
C LEU A 569 37.87 -0.50 8.49
N HIS A 570 37.59 0.47 9.37
CA HIS A 570 38.58 0.98 10.33
C HIS A 570 38.99 -0.11 11.33
N ALA A 571 38.05 -0.88 11.87
CA ALA A 571 38.35 -2.00 12.76
C ALA A 571 39.20 -3.06 12.06
N ALA A 572 38.93 -3.40 10.79
CA ALA A 572 39.70 -4.35 10.01
C ALA A 572 41.14 -3.86 9.75
N GLU A 573 41.32 -2.59 9.42
CA GLU A 573 42.66 -1.99 9.26
C GLU A 573 43.46 -2.03 10.55
N ARG A 574 42.80 -1.75 11.66
CA ARG A 574 43.41 -1.79 12.99
C ARG A 574 43.84 -3.21 13.39
N LEU A 575 42.97 -4.21 13.16
CA LEU A 575 43.26 -5.63 13.39
C LEU A 575 44.46 -6.12 12.57
N GLU A 576 44.57 -5.72 11.31
CA GLU A 576 45.73 -6.05 10.50
C GLU A 576 47.04 -5.41 11.03
N LYS A 577 46.98 -4.12 11.36
CA LYS A 577 48.12 -3.37 11.86
C LYS A 577 48.65 -3.88 13.23
N GLU A 578 47.72 -4.25 14.13
CA GLU A 578 48.09 -4.65 15.50
C GLU A 578 48.31 -6.16 15.62
N GLY A 579 47.61 -7.00 14.85
CA GLY A 579 47.65 -8.46 14.99
C GLY A 579 48.01 -9.23 13.71
N GLY A 580 48.14 -8.55 12.58
CA GLY A 580 48.40 -9.19 11.28
C GLY A 580 47.21 -9.92 10.68
N TRP A 581 46.02 -9.82 11.26
CA TRP A 581 44.84 -10.50 10.83
C TRP A 581 44.23 -9.89 9.54
N LYS A 582 43.90 -10.72 8.58
CA LYS A 582 43.27 -10.31 7.31
C LYS A 582 41.78 -10.46 7.40
N VAL A 583 41.10 -9.38 7.71
CA VAL A 583 39.63 -9.35 7.88
C VAL A 583 38.96 -8.94 6.57
N GLU A 584 38.03 -9.76 6.09
CA GLU A 584 37.16 -9.45 4.96
C GLU A 584 35.96 -8.63 5.42
N VAL A 585 35.64 -7.56 4.70
CA VAL A 585 34.45 -6.73 4.96
C VAL A 585 33.53 -6.77 3.77
N ILE A 586 32.33 -7.28 3.99
CA ILE A 586 31.26 -7.42 2.98
C ILE A 586 30.17 -6.39 3.28
N ASP A 587 29.97 -5.46 2.37
CA ASP A 587 28.87 -4.52 2.35
C ASP A 587 27.69 -5.13 1.57
N ILE A 588 26.66 -5.56 2.25
CA ILE A 588 25.53 -6.26 1.60
C ILE A 588 24.62 -5.33 0.78
N ARG A 589 24.57 -4.04 1.08
CA ARG A 589 23.85 -2.97 0.35
C ARG A 589 22.35 -3.23 0.13
N SER A 590 21.98 -4.48 -0.15
CA SER A 590 20.62 -4.96 -0.42
C SER A 590 20.22 -5.96 0.67
N LEU A 591 19.25 -5.58 1.49
CA LEU A 591 18.74 -6.43 2.57
C LEU A 591 17.73 -7.44 2.02
N ILE A 592 16.87 -6.99 1.09
CA ILE A 592 15.90 -7.81 0.36
C ILE A 592 15.91 -7.36 -1.12
N PRO A 593 16.27 -8.24 -2.05
CA PRO A 593 16.83 -9.57 -1.85
C PRO A 593 18.27 -9.53 -1.31
N LEU A 594 18.69 -10.58 -0.61
CA LEU A 594 20.01 -10.72 -0.02
C LEU A 594 20.96 -11.51 -0.95
N ASP A 595 22.22 -11.10 -1.05
CA ASP A 595 23.29 -11.84 -1.71
C ASP A 595 23.85 -12.95 -0.79
N LYS A 596 23.08 -14.03 -0.63
CA LYS A 596 23.48 -15.19 0.18
C LYS A 596 24.77 -15.85 -0.33
N GLU A 597 24.95 -15.89 -1.64
CA GLU A 597 26.10 -16.53 -2.27
C GLU A 597 27.41 -15.83 -1.86
N ALA A 598 27.48 -14.52 -1.98
CA ALA A 598 28.66 -13.74 -1.57
C ALA A 598 28.98 -13.93 -0.08
N ILE A 599 27.97 -13.91 0.79
CA ILE A 599 28.14 -14.15 2.24
C ILE A 599 28.71 -15.55 2.50
N PHE A 600 28.14 -16.58 1.86
CA PHE A 600 28.52 -17.96 2.08
C PHE A 600 29.92 -18.27 1.54
N GLU A 601 30.28 -17.75 0.40
CA GLU A 601 31.63 -17.91 -0.16
C GLU A 601 32.69 -17.24 0.75
N SER A 602 32.39 -16.08 1.29
CA SER A 602 33.27 -15.42 2.26
C SER A 602 33.41 -16.26 3.54
N VAL A 603 32.29 -16.72 4.12
CA VAL A 603 32.34 -17.54 5.35
C VAL A 603 33.06 -18.87 5.12
N LYS A 604 32.93 -19.51 3.95
CA LYS A 604 33.70 -20.70 3.60
C LYS A 604 35.22 -20.44 3.58
N LYS A 605 35.60 -19.27 3.09
CA LYS A 605 37.01 -18.83 3.00
C LYS A 605 37.63 -18.56 4.35
N THR A 606 36.86 -17.90 5.26
CA THR A 606 37.38 -17.36 6.52
C THR A 606 37.08 -18.21 7.76
N SER A 607 36.09 -19.10 7.66
CA SER A 607 35.57 -19.97 8.74
C SER A 607 35.06 -19.25 9.98
N LYS A 608 34.99 -17.92 9.98
CA LYS A 608 34.53 -17.08 11.10
C LYS A 608 33.66 -15.95 10.59
N ALA A 609 32.55 -15.66 11.28
CA ALA A 609 31.60 -14.63 10.88
C ALA A 609 31.19 -13.69 12.01
N LEU A 610 31.30 -12.40 11.75
CA LEU A 610 30.78 -11.31 12.59
C LEU A 610 29.75 -10.51 11.79
N VAL A 611 28.52 -10.44 12.29
CA VAL A 611 27.46 -9.61 11.71
C VAL A 611 27.43 -8.27 12.45
N VAL A 612 27.53 -7.18 11.70
CA VAL A 612 27.55 -5.83 12.25
C VAL A 612 26.46 -4.98 11.59
N HIS A 613 25.58 -4.39 12.38
CA HIS A 613 24.52 -3.52 11.88
C HIS A 613 24.15 -2.44 12.92
N GLU A 614 23.56 -1.36 12.47
CA GLU A 614 23.20 -0.25 13.36
C GLU A 614 21.93 -0.51 14.16
N ASP A 615 20.96 -1.27 13.63
CA ASP A 615 19.74 -1.61 14.34
C ASP A 615 20.02 -2.41 15.64
N LYS A 616 18.99 -2.58 16.48
CA LYS A 616 19.12 -3.27 17.76
C LYS A 616 19.63 -4.70 17.57
N VAL A 617 20.54 -5.12 18.45
CA VAL A 617 21.05 -6.50 18.45
C VAL A 617 19.93 -7.51 18.71
N PHE A 618 18.94 -7.12 19.51
CA PHE A 618 17.75 -7.93 19.75
C PHE A 618 16.71 -7.66 18.66
N SER A 619 16.36 -8.70 17.93
CA SER A 619 15.30 -8.67 16.89
C SER A 619 15.58 -7.75 15.68
N GLY A 620 16.77 -7.19 15.54
CA GLY A 620 17.17 -6.48 14.33
C GLY A 620 17.55 -7.44 13.21
N PHE A 621 17.71 -6.93 11.99
CA PHE A 621 17.99 -7.73 10.78
C PHE A 621 19.25 -8.62 10.90
N GLY A 622 20.25 -8.20 11.65
CA GLY A 622 21.45 -9.00 11.90
C GLY A 622 21.17 -10.32 12.64
N ALA A 623 20.01 -10.47 13.30
CA ALA A 623 19.62 -11.74 13.90
C ALA A 623 19.28 -12.79 12.83
N GLU A 624 18.59 -12.39 11.76
CA GLU A 624 18.30 -13.24 10.61
C GLU A 624 19.59 -13.66 9.89
N LEU A 625 20.49 -12.71 9.63
CA LEU A 625 21.80 -13.01 9.03
C LEU A 625 22.58 -14.03 9.84
N ALA A 626 22.64 -13.85 11.17
CA ALA A 626 23.37 -14.77 12.05
C ALA A 626 22.71 -16.15 12.12
N ALA A 627 21.38 -16.22 12.15
CA ALA A 627 20.64 -17.48 12.10
C ALA A 627 20.89 -18.25 10.80
N MET A 628 20.81 -17.55 9.67
CA MET A 628 21.07 -18.10 8.33
C MET A 628 22.50 -18.66 8.24
N ILE A 629 23.51 -17.86 8.61
CA ILE A 629 24.90 -18.30 8.59
C ILE A 629 25.12 -19.49 9.52
N SER A 630 24.62 -19.42 10.75
CA SER A 630 24.77 -20.54 11.73
C SER A 630 24.11 -21.81 11.25
N GLY A 631 22.96 -21.74 10.58
CA GLY A 631 22.24 -22.92 10.07
C GLY A 631 22.85 -23.49 8.80
N GLU A 632 23.03 -22.67 7.78
CA GLU A 632 23.44 -23.13 6.44
C GLU A 632 24.96 -23.33 6.32
N MET A 633 25.76 -22.59 7.10
CA MET A 633 27.23 -22.63 7.04
C MET A 633 27.88 -23.36 8.22
N PHE A 634 27.12 -24.01 9.08
CA PHE A 634 27.60 -24.68 10.33
C PHE A 634 28.88 -25.51 10.12
N ARG A 635 28.98 -26.26 9.02
CA ARG A 635 30.12 -27.16 8.73
C ARG A 635 31.43 -26.41 8.37
N TYR A 636 31.33 -25.12 8.11
CA TYR A 636 32.46 -24.28 7.71
C TYR A 636 32.92 -23.34 8.83
N LEU A 637 32.21 -23.33 9.97
CA LEU A 637 32.49 -22.42 11.07
C LEU A 637 33.44 -23.04 12.09
N ASP A 638 34.50 -22.31 12.39
CA ASP A 638 35.47 -22.62 13.46
C ASP A 638 35.13 -21.92 14.78
N GLY A 639 34.07 -21.15 14.84
CA GLY A 639 33.62 -20.41 16.01
C GLY A 639 32.14 -20.00 15.92
N PRO A 640 31.57 -19.44 16.99
CA PRO A 640 30.20 -18.98 16.95
C PRO A 640 30.04 -17.75 16.05
N VAL A 641 28.91 -17.65 15.35
CA VAL A 641 28.54 -16.40 14.66
C VAL A 641 28.22 -15.34 15.71
N GLN A 642 28.98 -14.26 15.73
CA GLN A 642 28.78 -13.14 16.66
C GLN A 642 28.05 -11.98 16.00
N ARG A 643 27.42 -11.14 16.82
CA ARG A 643 26.71 -9.94 16.38
C ARG A 643 27.15 -8.72 17.19
N VAL A 644 27.32 -7.60 16.47
CA VAL A 644 27.44 -6.26 17.05
C VAL A 644 26.32 -5.39 16.46
N GLY A 645 25.53 -4.79 17.31
CA GLY A 645 24.44 -3.88 16.95
C GLY A 645 24.13 -2.94 18.10
N SER A 646 23.18 -2.06 17.94
CA SER A 646 22.75 -1.16 18.99
C SER A 646 22.22 -1.93 20.20
N THR A 647 22.48 -1.40 21.39
CA THR A 647 21.89 -1.87 22.63
C THR A 647 20.36 -1.81 22.53
N PHE A 648 19.67 -2.78 23.13
CA PHE A 648 18.20 -2.84 23.09
C PHE A 648 17.57 -1.78 23.99
N THR A 649 17.77 -0.51 23.59
CA THR A 649 17.23 0.70 24.20
C THR A 649 16.86 1.71 23.12
N PRO A 650 16.00 2.69 23.38
CA PRO A 650 15.92 3.89 22.54
C PRO A 650 17.28 4.60 22.48
N VAL A 651 17.53 5.35 21.40
CA VAL A 651 18.78 6.13 21.27
C VAL A 651 18.67 7.41 22.10
N GLY A 652 19.65 7.64 22.99
CA GLY A 652 19.67 8.81 23.87
C GLY A 652 20.13 10.08 23.15
N PHE A 653 19.61 11.24 23.56
CA PHE A 653 19.99 12.56 23.00
C PHE A 653 21.38 13.03 23.41
N ASN A 654 21.81 12.65 24.62
CA ASN A 654 23.15 13.02 25.10
C ASN A 654 24.22 12.23 24.33
N PRO A 655 25.29 12.87 23.80
CA PRO A 655 26.34 12.20 23.03
C PRO A 655 26.99 11.01 23.74
N ILE A 656 27.11 11.05 25.07
CA ILE A 656 27.65 9.93 25.86
C ILE A 656 26.71 8.72 25.76
N LEU A 657 25.40 8.95 25.87
CA LEU A 657 24.39 7.89 25.76
C LEU A 657 24.29 7.36 24.32
N GLU A 658 24.29 8.23 23.32
CA GLU A 658 24.29 7.82 21.90
C GLU A 658 25.49 6.92 21.61
N LYS A 659 26.71 7.32 22.01
CA LYS A 659 27.93 6.54 21.82
C LYS A 659 27.90 5.20 22.55
N GLU A 660 27.33 5.14 23.75
CA GLU A 660 27.23 3.88 24.51
C GLU A 660 26.22 2.91 23.84
N ILE A 661 25.16 3.44 23.26
CA ILE A 661 24.06 2.65 22.64
C ILE A 661 24.43 2.15 21.25
N LEU A 662 24.96 3.02 20.39
CA LEU A 662 25.24 2.68 19.00
C LEU A 662 26.54 1.88 18.85
N PRO A 663 26.67 0.99 17.84
CA PRO A 663 27.94 0.35 17.52
C PRO A 663 29.00 1.38 17.06
N ASP A 664 30.24 1.12 17.38
CA ASP A 664 31.40 1.91 16.97
C ASP A 664 32.60 1.01 16.63
N GLU A 665 33.67 1.62 16.08
CA GLU A 665 34.89 0.90 15.73
C GLU A 665 35.45 0.08 16.91
N ALA A 666 35.44 0.63 18.14
CA ALA A 666 36.01 -0.04 19.30
C ALA A 666 35.23 -1.32 19.68
N LYS A 667 33.91 -1.24 19.69
CA LYS A 667 33.01 -2.39 19.95
C LYS A 667 33.19 -3.47 18.89
N ILE A 668 33.30 -3.07 17.63
CA ILE A 668 33.51 -3.97 16.48
C ILE A 668 34.90 -4.62 16.57
N TYR A 669 35.94 -3.84 16.83
CA TYR A 669 37.30 -4.34 16.98
C TYR A 669 37.41 -5.40 18.10
N GLU A 670 36.84 -5.13 19.27
CA GLU A 670 36.88 -6.06 20.40
C GLU A 670 36.09 -7.35 20.13
N ALA A 671 34.94 -7.29 19.43
CA ALA A 671 34.18 -8.47 19.05
C ALA A 671 34.93 -9.30 18.00
N ALA A 672 35.50 -8.66 17.00
CA ALA A 672 36.29 -9.29 15.95
C ALA A 672 37.56 -9.95 16.51
N ARG A 673 38.31 -9.24 17.40
CA ARG A 673 39.51 -9.76 18.06
C ARG A 673 39.22 -11.02 18.87
N ARG A 674 38.15 -11.02 19.70
CA ARG A 674 37.74 -12.23 20.46
C ARG A 674 37.43 -13.39 19.55
N LEU A 675 36.82 -13.16 18.41
CA LEU A 675 36.47 -14.21 17.48
C LEU A 675 37.70 -14.72 16.72
N LEU A 676 38.67 -13.85 16.43
CA LEU A 676 39.94 -14.23 15.82
C LEU A 676 40.85 -15.04 16.79
N GLU A 677 40.79 -14.74 18.07
CA GLU A 677 41.55 -15.45 19.15
C GLU A 677 40.85 -16.78 19.57
N TYR A 678 39.60 -17.00 19.17
CA TYR A 678 38.84 -18.22 19.46
C TYR A 678 39.38 -19.40 18.66
#